data_69b96832d77829dc6174697c1d6e27c7
#
_entry.id   69b96832d77829dc6174697c1d6e27c7
#
_cell.length_a   1.000
_cell.length_b   1.000
_cell.length_c   1.000
_cell.angle_alpha   90.00
_cell.angle_beta   90.00
_cell.angle_gamma   90.00
#
_symmetry.space_group_name_H-M   'P 1'
#
loop_
_entity.id
_entity.type
_entity.pdbx_description
1 polymer ?
#
loop_
_entity_poly.entity_id
_entity_poly.type
_entity_poly.pdbx_seq_one_letter_code
_entity_poly.pdbx_strand_id
1 'polypeptide(L)'
;MAMIAALRDLLPFSRRRTIVRRKRSLMASCAIPLGVLLLAGAADLATISSADAQSYTYNPRPARPRPPQAANNGQMLVQATEVNYDYNNKRVSAVGNVQMFYNGTSVEADRLIYDQNTKRLRAEGNVRMTDATGRITYANMLDLSDDYRDGFVDSLRVDTAEDTRIAASRADRTDGDYNVFQNGVYTACAPCRDNPKKPPLWQVKGARIIHDQVDKMLYFENAQLEFFGVPLAYLPYFSTPDPTVKRKTGFLMPFLTSNSTFGVGFEVPFYWALAPDYDLTLTPRITTKQGVLMQAEFRQQLLNGAYQIRAYGINQSDPSVFAGQPGDRNFRGGVDTQGQFALNDKWVFGWEGVLLSDRAFFLDYRLSQYRDSWGTFLNQSTEATSQIYLTGVGNRSYFDLRAIHYLGWAAADIQGQIPVVHPVLDYNKTLDHNIFGGEFSYKTNLTSLSRQTAQFDPITTIANTSGLCLNTSADPAARMPSSCLLRGIPGTYTRATFEGQWRRSFTDSWGQIWTPFASLRVDAIDSSISNQPGVSNYLPVGDTQALRAMPTIGMEYRYPFINVQPWGTTTIEPIAQVIIRPNETYAGKLPNEDAQSMVFDTSNLFSVDKFSGYDRVEGGGRANVGIQATTQFDRGGAINVLFGQSYQLFGMNSYAVKDITNTGLDSGLATARSDYVARVSYSPNSTYKFTTRARFDEATGSVNRFEAEASASFNRWSISTIYGSYAAQPDLGFLTRRQGILTTGSVKVASNWVVSGGARWDLEANRINQYIVGAGYVDDCFVLALNYVTGYAYTNYGTTPTLNHSVMLQIGLRTIGMSAMQQSVSGGTSGLQ
;
A
#
# COMPACT_ATOMS: atom_id res chain seq x y z
N MET A 1 5.05 -12.69 -4.78
CA MET A 1 6.36 -12.73 -4.09
C MET A 1 6.96 -11.35 -3.78
N ALA A 2 6.54 -10.27 -4.41
CA ALA A 2 7.06 -8.91 -4.10
C ALA A 2 6.41 -8.24 -2.88
N MET A 3 5.33 -8.78 -2.35
CA MET A 3 4.58 -8.18 -1.23
C MET A 3 5.08 -8.63 0.16
N ILE A 4 5.90 -9.66 0.24
CA ILE A 4 6.47 -10.19 1.50
C ILE A 4 7.77 -9.47 1.91
N ALA A 5 8.46 -8.81 0.98
CA ALA A 5 9.70 -8.10 1.26
C ALA A 5 9.52 -6.74 1.96
N ALA A 6 8.35 -6.10 1.84
CA ALA A 6 8.08 -4.78 2.42
C ALA A 6 7.69 -4.80 3.91
N LEU A 7 7.37 -5.97 4.46
CA LEU A 7 6.96 -6.12 5.87
C LEU A 7 8.10 -6.46 6.84
N ARG A 8 9.31 -6.64 6.33
CA ARG A 8 10.46 -7.10 7.14
C ARG A 8 11.18 -5.97 7.90
N ASP A 9 10.94 -4.71 7.52
CA ASP A 9 11.71 -3.57 8.06
C ASP A 9 10.98 -2.75 9.14
N LEU A 10 9.82 -3.20 9.61
CA LEU A 10 9.00 -2.40 10.54
C LEU A 10 8.92 -2.90 12.00
N LEU A 11 9.60 -3.98 12.38
CA LEU A 11 9.57 -4.45 13.77
C LEU A 11 10.96 -4.79 14.32
N PRO A 12 11.49 -4.09 15.32
CA PRO A 12 12.65 -4.54 16.11
C PRO A 12 12.18 -5.47 17.23
N PHE A 13 12.51 -6.76 17.13
CA PHE A 13 12.38 -7.71 18.24
C PHE A 13 13.56 -7.65 19.19
N SER A 14 13.33 -7.37 20.45
CA SER A 14 14.26 -7.69 21.55
C SER A 14 13.73 -8.87 22.34
N ARG A 15 14.58 -9.89 22.48
CA ARG A 15 14.37 -11.10 23.27
C ARG A 15 14.44 -10.82 24.77
N ARG A 16 13.56 -11.42 25.61
CA ARG A 16 13.96 -12.27 26.76
C ARG A 16 12.81 -13.04 27.38
N ARG A 17 13.14 -14.28 27.79
CA ARG A 17 12.38 -15.37 28.40
C ARG A 17 11.70 -15.03 29.73
N THR A 18 10.57 -15.64 30.07
CA THR A 18 10.54 -16.76 31.06
C THR A 18 9.13 -17.36 31.17
N ILE A 19 9.13 -18.66 31.48
CA ILE A 19 8.07 -19.64 31.57
C ILE A 19 7.28 -19.51 32.90
N VAL A 20 5.92 -19.61 32.87
CA VAL A 20 5.17 -20.34 33.92
C VAL A 20 3.87 -20.90 33.36
N ARG A 21 3.67 -22.22 33.51
CA ARG A 21 2.46 -23.01 33.27
C ARG A 21 1.38 -22.76 34.31
N ARG A 22 0.11 -22.66 33.85
CA ARG A 22 -1.01 -23.32 34.56
C ARG A 22 -2.22 -23.56 33.69
N LYS A 23 -2.67 -24.80 33.67
CA LYS A 23 -3.92 -25.31 33.07
C LYS A 23 -5.13 -24.81 33.85
N ARG A 24 -6.25 -24.50 33.14
CA ARG A 24 -7.55 -25.12 33.40
C ARG A 24 -8.59 -24.72 32.37
N SER A 25 -9.35 -25.70 31.98
CA SER A 25 -10.48 -25.73 31.08
C SER A 25 -11.69 -24.94 31.57
N LEU A 26 -12.51 -24.41 30.64
CA LEU A 26 -13.96 -24.53 30.65
C LEU A 26 -14.55 -23.95 29.34
N MET A 27 -15.23 -24.82 28.61
CA MET A 27 -16.16 -24.42 27.55
C MET A 27 -17.40 -23.81 28.18
N ALA A 28 -17.89 -22.69 27.63
CA ALA A 28 -19.31 -22.36 27.67
C ALA A 28 -19.64 -21.41 26.51
N SER A 29 -20.59 -21.83 25.76
CA SER A 29 -21.28 -21.13 24.67
C SER A 29 -21.93 -19.82 25.18
N CYS A 30 -21.74 -18.70 24.42
CA CYS A 30 -22.72 -17.62 24.42
C CYS A 30 -22.60 -16.84 23.11
N ALA A 31 -23.57 -17.06 22.25
CA ALA A 31 -23.89 -16.16 21.15
C ALA A 31 -24.62 -14.95 21.75
N ILE A 32 -24.02 -13.77 21.69
CA ILE A 32 -24.68 -12.48 22.01
C ILE A 32 -24.69 -11.65 20.73
N PRO A 33 -25.85 -11.17 20.30
CA PRO A 33 -25.95 -10.38 19.06
C PRO A 33 -25.30 -9.01 19.22
N LEU A 34 -24.50 -8.65 18.26
CA LEU A 34 -23.68 -7.42 18.14
C LEU A 34 -24.52 -6.10 18.16
N GLY A 35 -25.83 -6.19 18.22
CA GLY A 35 -26.73 -5.03 18.16
C GLY A 35 -26.93 -4.27 19.48
N VAL A 36 -26.54 -4.82 20.62
CA VAL A 36 -26.85 -4.22 21.94
C VAL A 36 -25.69 -3.37 22.48
N LEU A 37 -24.48 -3.56 22.01
CA LEU A 37 -23.30 -2.79 22.46
C LEU A 37 -23.16 -1.39 21.82
N LEU A 38 -23.85 -1.12 20.72
CA LEU A 38 -23.86 0.20 20.06
C LEU A 38 -24.91 1.16 20.63
N LEU A 39 -25.89 0.67 21.36
CA LEU A 39 -26.95 1.50 21.96
C LEU A 39 -26.67 1.91 23.41
N ALA A 40 -25.81 1.23 24.12
CA ALA A 40 -25.43 1.58 25.49
C ALA A 40 -24.39 2.70 25.57
N GLY A 41 -23.58 2.91 24.53
CA GLY A 41 -22.62 4.02 24.43
C GLY A 41 -23.22 5.37 24.01
N ALA A 42 -24.42 5.38 23.46
CA ALA A 42 -25.04 6.61 22.98
C ALA A 42 -25.85 7.35 24.07
N ALA A 43 -26.19 6.71 25.18
CA ALA A 43 -26.98 7.32 26.27
C ALA A 43 -26.15 8.17 27.24
N ASP A 44 -24.86 7.92 27.37
CA ASP A 44 -23.97 8.69 28.27
C ASP A 44 -23.34 9.93 27.58
N LEU A 45 -23.51 10.08 26.25
CA LEU A 45 -22.99 11.23 25.50
C LEU A 45 -23.97 12.43 25.49
N ALA A 46 -25.20 12.27 26.03
CA ALA A 46 -26.22 13.33 26.03
C ALA A 46 -26.12 14.29 27.22
N THR A 47 -25.17 14.13 28.13
CA THR A 47 -24.96 15.03 29.31
C THR A 47 -23.64 15.81 29.25
N ILE A 48 -22.99 15.94 28.08
CA ILE A 48 -21.90 16.89 27.93
C ILE A 48 -22.52 18.28 27.79
N SER A 49 -22.63 19.00 28.93
CA SER A 49 -22.90 20.43 28.95
C SER A 49 -21.96 21.13 27.99
N SER A 50 -22.47 22.05 27.18
CA SER A 50 -21.75 22.96 26.30
C SER A 50 -20.43 23.39 26.98
N ALA A 51 -19.32 22.85 26.51
CA ALA A 51 -18.02 23.39 26.86
C ALA A 51 -17.91 24.74 26.14
N ASP A 52 -18.04 25.80 26.89
CA ASP A 52 -17.63 27.13 26.45
C ASP A 52 -16.21 26.99 25.88
N ALA A 53 -15.99 27.50 24.68
CA ALA A 53 -14.69 27.67 24.12
C ALA A 53 -13.91 28.65 25.00
N GLN A 54 -13.32 28.14 26.07
CA GLN A 54 -12.42 28.92 26.91
C GLN A 54 -11.21 29.23 26.05
N SER A 55 -11.07 30.50 25.75
CA SER A 55 -9.78 31.08 25.36
C SER A 55 -8.78 30.67 26.46
N TYR A 56 -7.91 29.70 26.14
CA TYR A 56 -6.82 29.33 27.04
C TYR A 56 -5.85 30.49 27.11
N THR A 57 -6.10 31.42 28.01
CA THR A 57 -5.02 32.26 28.52
C THR A 57 -4.17 31.36 29.39
N TYR A 58 -2.88 31.20 29.01
CA TYR A 58 -1.91 30.51 29.84
C TYR A 58 -1.91 31.18 31.24
N ASN A 59 -2.51 30.46 32.19
CA ASN A 59 -2.34 30.76 33.60
C ASN A 59 -1.15 29.92 34.08
N PRO A 60 -0.02 30.53 34.46
CA PRO A 60 1.09 29.79 35.03
C PRO A 60 0.56 28.99 36.22
N ARG A 61 0.72 27.67 36.19
CA ARG A 61 0.38 26.82 37.33
C ARG A 61 1.10 27.35 38.57
N PRO A 62 0.46 27.33 39.75
CA PRO A 62 1.16 27.63 40.98
C PRO A 62 2.41 26.74 41.07
N ALA A 63 3.55 27.35 41.40
CA ALA A 63 4.83 26.70 41.51
C ALA A 63 4.69 25.41 42.32
N ARG A 64 5.07 24.29 41.75
CA ARG A 64 5.09 23.00 42.48
C ARG A 64 6.02 23.14 43.68
N PRO A 65 5.70 22.54 44.83
CA PRO A 65 6.66 22.44 45.93
C PRO A 65 7.96 21.84 45.39
N ARG A 66 9.07 22.53 45.55
CA ARG A 66 10.38 22.04 45.11
C ARG A 66 10.58 20.65 45.67
N PRO A 67 10.89 19.63 44.80
CA PRO A 67 11.39 18.36 45.32
C PRO A 67 12.59 18.65 46.23
N PRO A 68 12.75 17.91 47.35
CA PRO A 68 13.90 18.10 48.18
C PRO A 68 15.16 17.98 47.34
N GLN A 69 16.03 19.03 47.35
CA GLN A 69 17.29 19.04 46.66
C GLN A 69 18.05 17.77 47.02
N ALA A 70 18.30 16.90 46.07
CA ALA A 70 19.30 15.85 46.22
C ALA A 70 20.60 16.57 46.54
N ALA A 71 21.26 16.22 47.66
CA ALA A 71 22.51 16.81 48.07
C ALA A 71 23.50 16.69 46.91
N ASN A 72 23.81 17.82 46.29
CA ASN A 72 24.65 17.91 45.11
C ASN A 72 26.09 17.80 45.55
N ASN A 73 26.63 16.59 45.62
CA ASN A 73 28.06 16.31 45.90
C ASN A 73 28.91 16.38 44.64
N GLY A 74 28.45 16.94 43.54
CA GLY A 74 29.20 17.09 42.29
C GLY A 74 30.24 18.20 42.46
N GLN A 75 31.50 17.91 42.21
CA GLN A 75 32.56 18.94 42.13
C GLN A 75 32.34 19.73 40.82
N MET A 76 32.36 21.06 40.93
CA MET A 76 32.39 21.93 39.75
C MET A 76 33.84 21.99 39.23
N LEU A 77 34.05 21.54 38.01
CA LEU A 77 35.33 21.56 37.34
C LEU A 77 35.38 22.81 36.45
N VAL A 78 36.36 23.65 36.61
CA VAL A 78 36.57 24.89 35.83
C VAL A 78 37.98 24.92 35.29
N GLN A 79 38.10 25.16 33.97
CA GLN A 79 39.38 25.44 33.31
C GLN A 79 39.29 26.82 32.65
N ALA A 80 40.29 27.65 32.85
CA ALA A 80 40.36 28.99 32.27
C ALA A 80 41.83 29.48 32.21
N THR A 81 42.06 30.58 31.47
CA THR A 81 43.40 31.21 31.44
C THR A 81 43.70 31.84 32.80
N GLU A 82 42.72 32.42 33.47
CA GLU A 82 42.83 33.02 34.76
C GLU A 82 41.63 32.71 35.62
N VAL A 83 41.82 32.36 36.91
CA VAL A 83 40.73 32.12 37.85
C VAL A 83 41.05 32.96 39.10
N ASN A 84 40.15 33.88 39.41
CA ASN A 84 40.23 34.78 40.58
C ASN A 84 39.16 34.44 41.62
N TYR A 85 39.50 34.34 42.86
CA TYR A 85 38.61 34.15 43.97
C TYR A 85 38.52 35.41 44.87
N ASP A 86 37.35 36.04 44.92
CA ASP A 86 37.06 37.14 45.81
C ASP A 86 36.54 36.64 47.16
N TYR A 87 37.41 36.61 48.16
CA TYR A 87 37.09 36.10 49.50
C TYR A 87 35.96 36.90 50.20
N ASN A 88 35.95 38.22 49.98
CA ASN A 88 35.00 39.09 50.68
C ASN A 88 33.58 38.93 50.16
N ASN A 89 33.44 38.78 48.86
CA ASN A 89 32.13 38.63 48.21
C ASN A 89 31.81 37.16 47.91
N LYS A 90 32.69 36.20 48.21
CA LYS A 90 32.57 34.78 47.93
C LYS A 90 32.26 34.52 46.45
N ARG A 91 32.98 35.15 45.54
CA ARG A 91 32.83 35.04 44.09
C ARG A 91 34.02 34.37 43.45
N VAL A 92 33.74 33.41 42.55
CA VAL A 92 34.76 32.84 41.65
C VAL A 92 34.59 33.47 40.29
N SER A 93 35.65 34.08 39.73
CA SER A 93 35.63 34.65 38.36
C SER A 93 36.72 33.93 37.55
N ALA A 94 36.32 33.31 36.45
CA ALA A 94 37.19 32.70 35.45
C ALA A 94 37.16 33.51 34.17
N VAL A 95 38.30 33.77 33.54
CA VAL A 95 38.44 34.60 32.36
C VAL A 95 39.37 33.91 31.34
N GLY A 96 39.01 33.98 30.08
CA GLY A 96 39.75 33.50 28.93
C GLY A 96 39.60 32.02 28.70
N ASN A 97 38.93 31.65 27.58
CA ASN A 97 38.66 30.27 27.15
C ASN A 97 38.11 29.40 28.29
N VAL A 98 37.10 29.91 28.98
CA VAL A 98 36.56 29.23 30.15
C VAL A 98 35.76 28.00 29.70
N GLN A 99 36.05 26.85 30.31
CA GLN A 99 35.26 25.61 30.20
C GLN A 99 34.87 25.19 31.63
N MET A 100 33.60 25.01 31.86
CA MET A 100 33.05 24.54 33.11
C MET A 100 32.28 23.26 32.88
N PHE A 101 32.44 22.27 33.74
CA PHE A 101 31.66 21.06 33.76
C PHE A 101 31.03 20.85 35.15
N TYR A 102 29.71 20.76 35.21
CA TYR A 102 28.96 20.55 36.42
C TYR A 102 27.62 19.82 36.16
N ASN A 103 27.33 18.74 36.88
CA ASN A 103 26.08 17.96 36.79
C ASN A 103 25.72 17.51 35.34
N GLY A 104 26.69 17.05 34.56
CA GLY A 104 26.47 16.61 33.19
C GLY A 104 26.26 17.76 32.21
N THR A 105 26.33 19.01 32.63
CA THR A 105 26.27 20.22 31.81
C THR A 105 27.66 20.79 31.62
N SER A 106 28.01 21.11 30.37
CA SER A 106 29.24 21.87 30.06
C SER A 106 28.89 23.31 29.65
N VAL A 107 29.66 24.26 30.11
CA VAL A 107 29.53 25.68 29.73
C VAL A 107 30.88 26.20 29.26
N GLU A 108 30.95 26.71 28.06
CA GLU A 108 32.09 27.39 27.46
C GLU A 108 31.74 28.88 27.33
N ALA A 109 32.67 29.78 27.67
CA ALA A 109 32.47 31.23 27.61
C ALA A 109 33.80 31.99 27.60
N ASP A 110 33.76 33.29 27.27
CA ASP A 110 34.93 34.17 27.43
C ASP A 110 35.17 34.51 28.91
N ARG A 111 34.07 34.63 29.69
CA ARG A 111 34.07 34.90 31.11
C ARG A 111 32.98 34.18 31.85
N LEU A 112 33.29 33.66 33.07
CA LEU A 112 32.34 33.02 33.93
C LEU A 112 32.50 33.52 35.37
N ILE A 113 31.40 33.87 36.01
CA ILE A 113 31.33 34.33 37.38
C ILE A 113 30.38 33.45 38.16
N TYR A 114 30.81 32.84 39.24
CA TYR A 114 29.96 32.10 40.17
C TYR A 114 29.93 32.85 41.52
N ASP A 115 28.73 33.24 41.91
CA ASP A 115 28.47 33.89 43.19
C ASP A 115 27.94 32.84 44.19
N GLN A 116 28.74 32.51 45.16
CA GLN A 116 28.41 31.47 46.16
C GLN A 116 27.32 31.89 47.14
N ASN A 117 27.15 33.23 47.36
CA ASN A 117 26.12 33.74 48.28
C ASN A 117 24.72 33.67 47.63
N THR A 118 24.62 34.03 46.37
CA THR A 118 23.35 34.02 45.62
C THR A 118 23.14 32.71 44.88
N LYS A 119 24.14 31.85 44.82
CA LYS A 119 24.15 30.57 44.04
C LYS A 119 23.81 30.82 42.59
N ARG A 120 24.39 31.85 41.99
CA ARG A 120 24.15 32.17 40.58
C ARG A 120 25.43 32.02 39.78
N LEU A 121 25.24 31.51 38.58
CA LEU A 121 26.24 31.33 37.56
C LEU A 121 25.94 32.29 36.40
N ARG A 122 26.89 33.18 36.11
CA ARG A 122 26.82 34.12 35.00
C ARG A 122 27.97 33.82 34.03
N ALA A 123 27.65 33.61 32.79
CA ALA A 123 28.61 33.46 31.70
C ALA A 123 28.39 34.54 30.64
N GLU A 124 29.49 35.11 30.12
CA GLU A 124 29.49 36.22 29.19
C GLU A 124 30.46 35.93 28.02
N GLY A 125 30.06 36.32 26.82
CA GLY A 125 30.83 36.27 25.60
C GLY A 125 30.90 34.83 25.02
N ASN A 126 30.46 34.66 23.80
CA ASN A 126 30.52 33.36 23.03
C ASN A 126 30.06 32.14 23.84
N VAL A 127 29.01 32.31 24.63
CA VAL A 127 28.54 31.28 25.54
C VAL A 127 27.98 30.09 24.76
N ARG A 128 28.46 28.86 25.07
CA ARG A 128 27.97 27.60 24.59
C ARG A 128 27.71 26.67 25.76
N MET A 129 26.45 26.35 26.01
CA MET A 129 26.04 25.42 27.07
C MET A 129 25.49 24.14 26.42
N THR A 130 26.05 22.99 26.83
CA THR A 130 25.51 21.70 26.45
C THR A 130 24.96 20.99 27.68
N ASP A 131 23.66 20.71 27.70
CA ASP A 131 23.02 20.03 28.84
C ASP A 131 23.15 18.50 28.75
N ALA A 132 22.74 17.79 29.81
CA ALA A 132 22.85 16.35 29.93
C ALA A 132 21.96 15.62 28.89
N THR A 133 21.03 16.29 28.22
CA THR A 133 20.18 15.73 27.15
C THR A 133 20.80 15.92 25.76
N GLY A 134 21.96 16.59 25.65
CA GLY A 134 22.62 16.89 24.38
C GLY A 134 22.10 18.15 23.70
N ARG A 135 21.25 18.95 24.35
CA ARG A 135 20.77 20.25 23.84
C ARG A 135 21.89 21.26 23.95
N ILE A 136 22.13 21.98 22.87
CA ILE A 136 23.18 23.03 22.82
C ILE A 136 22.51 24.40 22.79
N THR A 137 22.85 25.25 23.76
CA THR A 137 22.42 26.65 23.81
C THR A 137 23.61 27.53 23.53
N TYR A 138 23.53 28.35 22.49
CA TYR A 138 24.46 29.44 22.19
C TYR A 138 23.87 30.73 22.64
N ALA A 139 24.66 31.62 23.30
CA ALA A 139 24.17 32.88 23.80
C ALA A 139 25.30 33.94 23.90
N ASN A 140 24.91 35.18 24.00
CA ASN A 140 25.85 36.24 24.35
C ASN A 140 26.07 36.29 25.86
N MET A 141 25.03 36.04 26.64
CA MET A 141 25.07 36.00 28.09
C MET A 141 24.06 35.03 28.65
N LEU A 142 24.42 34.32 29.70
CA LEU A 142 23.46 33.58 30.53
C LEU A 142 23.70 33.93 32.00
N ASP A 143 22.61 33.92 32.76
CA ASP A 143 22.60 34.13 34.21
C ASP A 143 21.58 33.16 34.83
N LEU A 144 22.06 32.06 35.38
CA LEU A 144 21.25 30.94 35.87
C LEU A 144 21.59 30.64 37.35
N SER A 145 20.64 30.04 38.05
CA SER A 145 20.89 29.39 39.34
C SER A 145 21.92 28.25 39.19
N ASP A 146 22.61 27.84 40.26
CA ASP A 146 23.61 26.77 40.25
C ASP A 146 23.04 25.39 39.89
N ASP A 147 21.73 25.20 40.05
CA ASP A 147 21.02 24.03 39.61
C ASP A 147 20.44 24.15 38.19
N TYR A 148 20.69 25.22 37.47
CA TYR A 148 20.23 25.59 36.14
C TYR A 148 18.72 25.68 35.98
N ARG A 149 17.98 25.86 37.10
CA ARG A 149 16.52 25.85 37.05
C ARG A 149 15.90 27.21 36.81
N ASP A 150 16.51 28.26 37.30
CA ASP A 150 15.98 29.61 37.24
C ASP A 150 16.99 30.60 36.64
N GLY A 151 16.49 31.50 35.82
CA GLY A 151 17.33 32.57 35.28
C GLY A 151 16.93 33.04 33.91
N PHE A 152 17.89 33.65 33.20
CA PHE A 152 17.64 34.12 31.85
C PHE A 152 18.89 33.97 30.96
N VAL A 153 18.62 33.98 29.65
CA VAL A 153 19.64 33.87 28.59
C VAL A 153 19.32 34.94 27.52
N ASP A 154 20.30 35.75 27.17
CA ASP A 154 20.13 36.81 26.16
C ASP A 154 20.75 36.44 24.82
N SER A 155 20.06 36.85 23.73
CA SER A 155 20.51 36.64 22.34
C SER A 155 20.88 35.21 22.07
N LEU A 156 19.94 34.31 22.25
CA LEU A 156 20.19 32.87 22.24
C LEU A 156 19.71 32.16 20.97
N ARG A 157 20.35 31.04 20.71
CA ARG A 157 19.92 29.96 19.83
C ARG A 157 20.05 28.62 20.56
N VAL A 158 19.03 27.81 20.52
CA VAL A 158 19.00 26.48 21.07
C VAL A 158 18.88 25.47 19.92
N ASP A 159 19.82 24.55 19.84
CA ASP A 159 19.79 23.39 18.94
C ASP A 159 19.45 22.14 19.75
N THR A 160 18.40 21.41 19.41
CA THR A 160 17.99 20.17 20.09
C THR A 160 18.58 18.94 19.43
N ALA A 161 18.58 17.81 20.14
CA ALA A 161 19.03 16.52 19.58
C ALA A 161 18.15 16.03 18.41
N GLU A 162 16.89 16.48 18.32
CA GLU A 162 15.95 16.18 17.26
C GLU A 162 16.07 17.12 16.04
N ASP A 163 17.21 17.81 15.90
CA ASP A 163 17.49 18.78 14.83
C ASP A 163 16.48 19.93 14.73
N THR A 164 15.84 20.31 15.83
CA THR A 164 15.04 21.55 15.87
C THR A 164 15.83 22.70 16.47
N ARG A 165 15.46 23.92 16.10
CA ARG A 165 16.15 25.14 16.46
C ARG A 165 15.18 26.20 16.94
N ILE A 166 15.51 26.80 18.06
CA ILE A 166 14.79 27.97 18.59
C ILE A 166 15.81 29.10 18.76
N ALA A 167 15.50 30.26 18.21
CA ALA A 167 16.29 31.44 18.44
C ALA A 167 15.39 32.52 19.04
N ALA A 168 15.90 33.33 19.95
CA ALA A 168 15.15 34.40 20.58
C ALA A 168 16.06 35.54 21.03
N SER A 169 15.49 36.73 21.20
CA SER A 169 16.23 37.89 21.80
C SER A 169 16.55 37.62 23.26
N ARG A 170 15.63 36.93 23.98
CA ARG A 170 15.77 36.57 25.38
C ARG A 170 14.96 35.29 25.67
N ALA A 171 15.48 34.47 26.56
CA ALA A 171 14.71 33.37 27.17
C ALA A 171 14.76 33.48 28.69
N ASP A 172 13.62 33.40 29.32
CA ASP A 172 13.48 33.34 30.78
C ASP A 172 13.14 31.86 31.15
N ARG A 173 13.91 31.31 32.08
CA ARG A 173 13.73 29.94 32.60
C ARG A 173 13.22 29.97 34.02
N THR A 174 12.22 29.18 34.32
CA THR A 174 11.59 29.09 35.64
C THR A 174 11.37 27.65 36.06
N ASP A 175 11.71 27.33 37.31
CA ASP A 175 11.55 25.99 37.94
C ASP A 175 12.24 24.82 37.18
N GLY A 176 13.08 25.13 36.19
CA GLY A 176 13.69 24.09 35.32
C GLY A 176 12.78 23.50 34.26
N ASP A 177 11.49 23.78 34.35
CA ASP A 177 10.45 23.11 33.54
C ASP A 177 9.87 24.03 32.44
N TYR A 178 9.94 25.34 32.62
CA TYR A 178 9.40 26.34 31.70
C TYR A 178 10.50 27.26 31.11
N ASN A 179 10.49 27.33 29.78
CA ASN A 179 11.34 28.30 29.06
C ASN A 179 10.44 29.21 28.23
N VAL A 180 10.51 30.51 28.47
CA VAL A 180 9.76 31.53 27.74
C VAL A 180 10.71 32.31 26.85
N PHE A 181 10.57 32.13 25.54
CA PHE A 181 11.38 32.80 24.52
C PHE A 181 10.66 34.06 24.01
N GLN A 182 11.26 35.23 24.16
CA GLN A 182 10.73 36.50 23.70
C GLN A 182 11.17 36.76 22.25
N ASN A 183 10.23 37.16 21.38
CA ASN A 183 10.47 37.31 19.95
C ASN A 183 11.16 36.10 19.36
N GLY A 184 10.56 34.93 19.61
CA GLY A 184 11.13 33.65 19.28
C GLY A 184 10.91 33.23 17.82
N VAL A 185 11.84 32.46 17.27
CA VAL A 185 11.78 31.85 15.97
C VAL A 185 12.05 30.36 16.15
N TYR A 186 11.14 29.52 15.64
CA TYR A 186 11.25 28.06 15.69
C TYR A 186 11.31 27.48 14.29
N THR A 187 12.21 26.52 14.05
CA THR A 187 12.31 25.77 12.79
C THR A 187 12.94 24.39 13.01
N ALA A 188 12.56 23.40 12.17
CA ALA A 188 13.27 22.13 12.03
C ALA A 188 14.26 22.16 10.86
N CYS A 189 14.34 23.24 10.09
CA CYS A 189 15.26 23.37 8.97
C CYS A 189 16.67 23.78 9.40
N ALA A 190 17.68 23.19 8.77
CA ALA A 190 19.05 23.64 8.95
C ALA A 190 19.23 25.06 8.36
N PRO A 191 20.02 25.94 9.01
CA PRO A 191 20.36 27.21 8.44
C PRO A 191 21.19 27.04 7.17
N CYS A 192 21.09 27.98 6.24
CA CYS A 192 21.87 27.98 5.01
C CYS A 192 23.37 28.10 5.36
N ARG A 193 24.17 27.08 4.99
CA ARG A 193 25.62 27.06 5.31
C ARG A 193 26.39 28.21 4.64
N ASP A 194 26.02 28.53 3.38
CA ASP A 194 26.69 29.55 2.57
C ASP A 194 26.29 30.98 2.94
N ASN A 195 25.12 31.17 3.54
CA ASN A 195 24.61 32.44 3.98
C ASN A 195 23.74 32.31 5.25
N PRO A 196 24.31 32.35 6.44
CA PRO A 196 23.57 32.19 7.70
C PRO A 196 22.51 33.27 7.95
N LYS A 197 22.56 34.39 7.22
CA LYS A 197 21.56 35.48 7.32
C LYS A 197 20.30 35.17 6.50
N LYS A 198 20.35 34.18 5.58
CA LYS A 198 19.19 33.74 4.80
C LYS A 198 18.24 33.00 5.72
N PRO A 199 16.94 33.36 5.75
CA PRO A 199 15.96 32.64 6.54
C PRO A 199 15.90 31.16 6.09
N PRO A 200 15.61 30.23 7.01
CA PRO A 200 15.41 28.82 6.67
C PRO A 200 14.21 28.66 5.73
N LEU A 201 14.06 27.46 5.14
CA LEU A 201 12.98 27.18 4.19
C LEU A 201 11.61 27.51 4.78
N TRP A 202 11.38 27.10 6.03
CA TRP A 202 10.22 27.50 6.80
C TRP A 202 10.61 27.83 8.25
N GLN A 203 9.87 28.73 8.86
CA GLN A 203 10.00 29.08 10.28
C GLN A 203 8.67 29.57 10.84
N VAL A 204 8.50 29.37 12.13
CA VAL A 204 7.40 30.00 12.90
C VAL A 204 7.99 31.05 13.78
N LYS A 205 7.61 32.34 13.56
CA LYS A 205 7.91 33.44 14.46
C LYS A 205 6.78 33.61 15.44
N GLY A 206 7.09 33.83 16.71
CA GLY A 206 6.11 34.17 17.75
C GLY A 206 6.59 35.31 18.59
N ALA A 207 5.68 36.17 18.99
CA ALA A 207 6.01 37.22 20.00
C ALA A 207 6.50 36.55 21.30
N ARG A 208 5.87 35.42 21.66
CA ARG A 208 6.35 34.53 22.73
C ARG A 208 6.26 33.09 22.26
N ILE A 209 7.31 32.32 22.59
CA ILE A 209 7.29 30.85 22.46
C ILE A 209 7.51 30.29 23.86
N ILE A 210 6.58 29.46 24.35
CA ILE A 210 6.67 28.86 25.68
C ILE A 210 6.92 27.37 25.48
N HIS A 211 8.03 26.87 26.01
CA HIS A 211 8.37 25.47 26.04
C HIS A 211 8.09 24.91 27.43
N ASP A 212 6.99 24.22 27.57
CA ASP A 212 6.60 23.47 28.78
C ASP A 212 7.20 22.06 28.70
N GLN A 213 8.23 21.80 29.51
CA GLN A 213 8.91 20.50 29.53
C GLN A 213 8.14 19.43 30.31
N VAL A 214 7.23 19.81 31.19
CA VAL A 214 6.36 18.88 31.95
C VAL A 214 5.29 18.30 31.04
N ASP A 215 4.58 19.18 30.36
CA ASP A 215 3.55 18.77 29.42
C ASP A 215 4.12 18.40 28.04
N LYS A 216 5.41 18.65 27.83
CA LYS A 216 6.13 18.44 26.54
C LYS A 216 5.40 19.11 25.39
N MET A 217 5.16 20.42 25.51
CA MET A 217 4.44 21.23 24.54
C MET A 217 5.21 22.52 24.24
N LEU A 218 5.07 22.96 23.00
CA LEU A 218 5.47 24.29 22.54
C LEU A 218 4.23 25.11 22.26
N TYR A 219 4.11 26.27 22.90
CA TYR A 219 3.01 27.21 22.70
C TYR A 219 3.56 28.47 22.03
N PHE A 220 2.86 28.94 21.01
CA PHE A 220 3.24 30.11 20.24
C PHE A 220 2.13 31.17 20.35
N GLU A 221 2.50 32.35 20.76
CA GLU A 221 1.60 33.52 20.83
C GLU A 221 1.95 34.47 19.68
N ASN A 222 0.92 34.97 18.98
CA ASN A 222 1.05 35.80 17.78
C ASN A 222 2.00 35.18 16.76
N ALA A 223 1.70 33.92 16.39
CA ALA A 223 2.52 33.09 15.50
C ALA A 223 2.37 33.50 14.03
N GLN A 224 3.49 33.63 13.33
CA GLN A 224 3.54 33.78 11.87
C GLN A 224 4.32 32.63 11.28
N LEU A 225 3.67 31.84 10.39
CA LEU A 225 4.34 30.86 9.58
C LEU A 225 4.92 31.52 8.35
N GLU A 226 6.24 31.44 8.19
CA GLU A 226 6.97 32.02 7.08
C GLU A 226 7.63 30.94 6.22
N PHE A 227 7.64 31.15 4.89
CA PHE A 227 8.43 30.39 3.93
C PHE A 227 9.41 31.32 3.23
N PHE A 228 10.71 30.97 3.26
CA PHE A 228 11.79 31.81 2.75
C PHE A 228 11.75 33.25 3.29
N GLY A 229 11.22 33.43 4.51
CA GLY A 229 11.05 34.73 5.14
C GLY A 229 9.79 35.50 4.73
N VAL A 230 8.93 34.93 3.88
CA VAL A 230 7.65 35.53 3.49
C VAL A 230 6.54 34.97 4.39
N PRO A 231 5.77 35.81 5.09
CA PRO A 231 4.67 35.35 5.94
C PRO A 231 3.52 34.81 5.08
N LEU A 232 3.12 33.57 5.36
CA LEU A 232 2.01 32.88 4.65
C LEU A 232 0.77 32.78 5.52
N ALA A 233 0.92 32.62 6.83
CA ALA A 233 -0.20 32.45 7.74
C ALA A 233 0.09 33.14 9.09
N TYR A 234 -0.97 33.69 9.69
CA TYR A 234 -0.95 34.23 11.03
C TYR A 234 -1.95 33.50 11.91
N LEU A 235 -1.48 33.09 13.10
CA LEU A 235 -2.28 32.42 14.12
C LEU A 235 -2.09 33.13 15.45
N PRO A 236 -3.14 33.72 16.06
CA PRO A 236 -3.04 34.39 17.35
C PRO A 236 -2.46 33.47 18.44
N TYR A 237 -2.82 32.21 18.39
CA TYR A 237 -2.35 31.16 19.27
C TYR A 237 -2.21 29.87 18.51
N PHE A 238 -1.10 29.16 18.71
CA PHE A 238 -0.81 27.86 18.11
C PHE A 238 0.00 27.02 19.10
N SER A 239 -0.22 25.72 19.14
CA SER A 239 0.59 24.80 19.95
C SER A 239 0.93 23.55 19.17
N THR A 240 2.10 23.01 19.46
CA THR A 240 2.56 21.73 18.91
C THR A 240 3.26 20.93 20.01
N PRO A 241 3.19 19.59 19.97
CA PRO A 241 4.01 18.77 20.86
C PRO A 241 5.50 19.06 20.67
N ASP A 242 6.26 18.91 21.74
CA ASP A 242 7.72 18.89 21.69
C ASP A 242 8.16 17.75 20.74
N PRO A 243 9.18 17.95 19.89
CA PRO A 243 9.66 16.96 18.92
C PRO A 243 10.02 15.58 19.50
N THR A 244 10.31 15.50 20.79
CA THR A 244 10.59 14.24 21.49
C THR A 244 9.32 13.38 21.72
N VAL A 245 8.14 13.98 21.56
CA VAL A 245 6.85 13.32 21.82
C VAL A 245 6.33 12.66 20.57
N LYS A 246 6.24 11.33 20.57
CA LYS A 246 5.72 10.56 19.44
C LYS A 246 4.20 10.56 19.33
N ARG A 247 3.48 10.72 20.44
CA ARG A 247 2.01 10.68 20.53
C ARG A 247 1.49 11.68 21.54
N LYS A 248 0.62 12.60 21.12
CA LYS A 248 -0.02 13.60 21.97
C LYS A 248 -1.42 13.92 21.47
N THR A 249 -2.38 14.04 22.35
CA THR A 249 -3.74 14.51 22.03
C THR A 249 -3.70 15.93 21.51
N GLY A 250 -4.41 16.20 20.41
CA GLY A 250 -4.49 17.55 19.82
C GLY A 250 -5.02 17.55 18.40
N PHE A 251 -5.18 18.75 17.86
CA PHE A 251 -5.55 18.93 16.46
C PHE A 251 -4.37 18.58 15.54
N LEU A 252 -4.67 17.91 14.45
CA LEU A 252 -3.72 17.66 13.37
C LEU A 252 -3.86 18.73 12.27
N MET A 253 -2.93 18.73 11.32
CA MET A 253 -2.96 19.65 10.20
C MET A 253 -4.27 19.50 9.41
N PRO A 254 -4.92 20.63 9.05
CA PRO A 254 -6.16 20.60 8.29
C PRO A 254 -5.94 20.15 6.84
N PHE A 255 -6.99 19.56 6.25
CA PHE A 255 -7.05 19.17 4.84
C PHE A 255 -8.11 19.98 4.11
N LEU A 256 -7.84 20.28 2.85
CA LEU A 256 -8.80 20.91 1.95
C LEU A 256 -9.06 19.98 0.77
N THR A 257 -10.35 19.71 0.50
CA THR A 257 -10.78 18.92 -0.66
C THR A 257 -11.82 19.70 -1.43
N SER A 258 -11.92 19.47 -2.75
CA SER A 258 -12.95 20.09 -3.57
C SER A 258 -13.37 19.17 -4.71
N ASN A 259 -14.68 19.08 -4.95
CA ASN A 259 -15.26 18.49 -6.15
C ASN A 259 -16.61 19.13 -6.50
N SER A 260 -17.17 18.77 -7.65
CA SER A 260 -18.47 19.28 -8.09
C SER A 260 -19.66 18.84 -7.22
N THR A 261 -19.55 17.67 -6.58
CA THR A 261 -20.62 17.01 -5.82
C THR A 261 -20.82 17.64 -4.44
N PHE A 262 -19.76 17.74 -3.63
CA PHE A 262 -19.87 18.29 -2.27
C PHE A 262 -19.31 19.72 -2.15
N GLY A 263 -18.81 20.30 -3.24
CA GLY A 263 -18.17 21.62 -3.24
C GLY A 263 -16.79 21.61 -2.58
N VAL A 264 -16.47 22.63 -1.80
CA VAL A 264 -15.25 22.70 -0.99
C VAL A 264 -15.50 22.03 0.35
N GLY A 265 -14.64 21.09 0.71
CA GLY A 265 -14.61 20.36 1.98
C GLY A 265 -13.39 20.74 2.81
N PHE A 266 -13.61 21.22 4.04
CA PHE A 266 -12.55 21.53 5.00
C PHE A 266 -12.57 20.51 6.13
N GLU A 267 -11.46 19.83 6.37
CA GLU A 267 -11.28 18.80 7.38
C GLU A 267 -10.31 19.26 8.47
N VAL A 268 -10.68 19.11 9.72
CA VAL A 268 -9.80 19.36 10.86
C VAL A 268 -9.78 18.14 11.76
N PRO A 269 -8.78 17.24 11.59
CA PRO A 269 -8.71 16.05 12.41
C PRO A 269 -8.33 16.41 13.87
N PHE A 270 -9.00 15.76 14.82
CA PHE A 270 -8.63 15.78 16.23
C PHE A 270 -8.15 14.40 16.63
N TYR A 271 -6.89 14.30 17.01
CA TYR A 271 -6.27 13.07 17.46
C TYR A 271 -6.36 12.94 18.98
N TRP A 272 -6.88 11.86 19.46
CA TRP A 272 -7.02 11.55 20.87
C TRP A 272 -6.19 10.32 21.27
N ALA A 273 -5.07 10.54 21.96
CA ALA A 273 -4.24 9.48 22.52
C ALA A 273 -4.89 8.97 23.81
N LEU A 274 -5.82 8.03 23.69
CA LEU A 274 -6.61 7.49 24.81
C LEU A 274 -5.75 6.67 25.77
N ALA A 275 -4.84 5.83 25.22
CA ALA A 275 -3.91 5.02 25.98
C ALA A 275 -2.61 4.80 25.20
N PRO A 276 -1.56 4.22 25.79
CA PRO A 276 -0.32 3.94 25.06
C PRO A 276 -0.49 3.03 23.85
N ASP A 277 -1.46 2.16 23.85
CA ASP A 277 -1.71 1.11 22.87
C ASP A 277 -2.93 1.37 21.96
N TYR A 278 -3.79 2.37 22.26
CA TYR A 278 -4.92 2.73 21.39
C TYR A 278 -5.18 4.23 21.32
N ASP A 279 -5.79 4.65 20.23
CA ASP A 279 -6.13 6.04 19.94
C ASP A 279 -7.40 6.15 19.08
N LEU A 280 -7.96 7.36 19.09
CA LEU A 280 -9.12 7.74 18.30
C LEU A 280 -8.82 9.05 17.55
N THR A 281 -9.08 9.08 16.26
CA THR A 281 -9.04 10.32 15.46
C THR A 281 -10.44 10.65 14.99
N LEU A 282 -10.92 11.83 15.31
CA LEU A 282 -12.19 12.38 14.82
C LEU A 282 -11.91 13.42 13.76
N THR A 283 -12.49 13.24 12.57
CA THR A 283 -12.24 14.13 11.42
C THR A 283 -13.57 14.63 10.86
N PRO A 284 -14.13 15.73 11.39
CA PRO A 284 -15.24 16.40 10.75
C PRO A 284 -14.76 17.03 9.43
N ARG A 285 -15.49 16.77 8.34
CA ARG A 285 -15.38 17.46 7.05
C ARG A 285 -16.60 18.33 6.83
N ILE A 286 -16.41 19.64 6.90
CA ILE A 286 -17.46 20.59 6.59
C ILE A 286 -17.44 20.84 5.09
N THR A 287 -18.55 20.60 4.40
CA THR A 287 -18.66 20.76 2.95
C THR A 287 -19.63 21.89 2.61
N THR A 288 -19.38 22.61 1.52
CA THR A 288 -20.20 23.76 1.15
C THR A 288 -21.56 23.38 0.54
N LYS A 289 -21.74 22.14 0.05
CA LYS A 289 -22.97 21.70 -0.62
C LYS A 289 -23.72 20.59 0.13
N GLN A 290 -23.00 19.70 0.85
CA GLN A 290 -23.59 18.47 1.39
C GLN A 290 -23.67 18.41 2.92
N GLY A 291 -23.20 19.46 3.62
CA GLY A 291 -23.22 19.49 5.07
C GLY A 291 -21.94 18.90 5.70
N VAL A 292 -22.07 18.27 6.86
CA VAL A 292 -20.93 17.79 7.65
C VAL A 292 -20.81 16.28 7.56
N LEU A 293 -19.69 15.80 7.00
CA LEU A 293 -19.30 14.41 7.03
C LEU A 293 -18.43 14.15 8.28
N MET A 294 -18.92 13.30 9.17
CA MET A 294 -18.17 12.85 10.33
C MET A 294 -17.38 11.60 9.97
N GLN A 295 -16.11 11.58 10.35
CA GLN A 295 -15.22 10.45 10.21
C GLN A 295 -14.58 10.17 11.57
N ALA A 296 -14.53 8.89 11.97
CA ALA A 296 -13.88 8.44 13.19
C ALA A 296 -12.97 7.26 12.87
N GLU A 297 -11.74 7.31 13.32
CA GLU A 297 -10.75 6.24 13.17
C GLU A 297 -10.24 5.81 14.54
N PHE A 298 -10.57 4.59 14.94
CA PHE A 298 -10.05 3.94 16.13
C PHE A 298 -8.95 2.97 15.73
N ARG A 299 -7.80 3.02 16.44
CA ARG A 299 -6.67 2.12 16.22
C ARG A 299 -6.20 1.54 17.53
N GLN A 300 -5.90 0.24 17.54
CA GLN A 300 -5.28 -0.41 18.68
C GLN A 300 -4.12 -1.30 18.25
N GLN A 301 -3.01 -1.18 18.96
CA GLN A 301 -1.82 -2.02 18.85
C GLN A 301 -1.76 -2.95 20.06
N LEU A 302 -1.77 -4.25 19.83
CA LEU A 302 -1.59 -5.28 20.84
C LEU A 302 -0.20 -5.93 20.70
N LEU A 303 0.19 -6.77 21.66
CA LEU A 303 1.52 -7.39 21.63
C LEU A 303 1.75 -8.30 20.41
N ASN A 304 0.69 -8.91 19.90
CA ASN A 304 0.75 -9.85 18.79
C ASN A 304 0.05 -9.37 17.52
N GLY A 305 -0.42 -8.11 17.47
CA GLY A 305 -1.08 -7.58 16.28
C GLY A 305 -1.66 -6.20 16.46
N ALA A 306 -2.34 -5.74 15.43
CA ALA A 306 -3.01 -4.44 15.43
C ALA A 306 -4.32 -4.50 14.66
N TYR A 307 -5.25 -3.62 15.00
CA TYR A 307 -6.45 -3.42 14.20
C TYR A 307 -6.87 -1.96 14.18
N GLN A 308 -7.64 -1.62 13.17
CA GLN A 308 -8.28 -0.32 13.05
C GLN A 308 -9.73 -0.47 12.58
N ILE A 309 -10.56 0.46 13.04
CA ILE A 309 -11.97 0.60 12.65
C ILE A 309 -12.17 2.06 12.25
N ARG A 310 -12.69 2.30 11.05
CA ARG A 310 -13.07 3.63 10.59
C ARG A 310 -14.57 3.65 10.33
N ALA A 311 -15.24 4.67 10.85
CA ALA A 311 -16.67 4.89 10.68
C ALA A 311 -16.89 6.26 10.05
N TYR A 312 -17.88 6.34 9.17
CA TYR A 312 -18.23 7.52 8.40
C TYR A 312 -19.72 7.75 8.40
N GLY A 313 -20.15 9.00 8.42
CA GLY A 313 -21.56 9.31 8.34
C GLY A 313 -21.82 10.75 7.93
N ILE A 314 -22.79 10.95 7.04
CA ILE A 314 -23.26 12.25 6.61
C ILE A 314 -24.78 12.22 6.43
N ASN A 315 -25.43 13.28 6.89
CA ASN A 315 -26.79 13.59 6.49
C ASN A 315 -26.71 14.64 5.37
N GLN A 316 -27.02 14.22 4.13
CA GLN A 316 -26.82 15.04 2.93
C GLN A 316 -27.79 16.22 2.91
N SER A 317 -27.26 17.44 2.69
CA SER A 317 -28.11 18.64 2.54
C SER A 317 -28.83 18.67 1.19
N ASP A 318 -28.22 18.10 0.15
CA ASP A 318 -28.80 18.02 -1.19
C ASP A 318 -28.57 16.62 -1.80
N PRO A 319 -29.46 15.65 -1.51
CA PRO A 319 -29.40 14.31 -2.10
C PRO A 319 -29.65 14.32 -3.60
N SER A 320 -30.33 15.35 -4.13
CA SER A 320 -30.76 15.40 -5.53
C SER A 320 -29.60 15.45 -6.54
N VAL A 321 -28.40 15.86 -6.09
CA VAL A 321 -27.15 15.78 -6.87
C VAL A 321 -26.85 14.34 -7.31
N PHE A 322 -27.37 13.34 -6.59
CA PHE A 322 -27.20 11.93 -6.88
C PHE A 322 -28.48 11.28 -7.48
N ALA A 323 -29.41 12.08 -7.99
CA ALA A 323 -30.68 11.57 -8.53
C ALA A 323 -30.46 10.44 -9.54
N GLY A 324 -31.15 9.31 -9.34
CA GLY A 324 -30.97 8.10 -10.15
C GLY A 324 -29.66 7.31 -9.89
N GLN A 325 -28.89 7.67 -8.88
CA GLN A 325 -27.67 6.99 -8.47
C GLN A 325 -27.83 6.36 -7.06
N PRO A 326 -26.98 5.40 -6.67
CA PRO A 326 -27.05 4.80 -5.32
C PRO A 326 -26.93 5.80 -4.16
N GLY A 327 -26.33 6.97 -4.41
CA GLY A 327 -26.17 8.06 -3.45
C GLY A 327 -27.44 8.91 -3.23
N ASP A 328 -28.53 8.72 -3.96
CA ASP A 328 -29.79 9.44 -3.82
C ASP A 328 -30.54 9.00 -2.55
N ARG A 329 -30.09 9.46 -1.42
CA ARG A 329 -30.64 9.19 -0.08
C ARG A 329 -30.21 10.25 0.93
N ASN A 330 -30.99 10.46 1.97
CA ASN A 330 -30.70 11.49 2.98
C ASN A 330 -29.47 11.16 3.81
N PHE A 331 -29.40 9.96 4.36
CA PHE A 331 -28.26 9.50 5.15
C PHE A 331 -27.36 8.57 4.34
N ARG A 332 -26.06 8.84 4.39
CA ARG A 332 -25.03 7.94 3.87
C ARG A 332 -23.96 7.71 4.92
N GLY A 333 -23.44 6.50 4.96
CA GLY A 333 -22.41 6.15 5.90
C GLY A 333 -21.75 4.82 5.58
N GLY A 334 -20.73 4.49 6.34
CA GLY A 334 -20.02 3.24 6.20
C GLY A 334 -19.06 2.97 7.32
N VAL A 335 -18.61 1.73 7.38
CA VAL A 335 -17.55 1.28 8.27
C VAL A 335 -16.56 0.49 7.45
N ASP A 336 -15.27 0.78 7.59
CA ASP A 336 -14.21 -0.11 7.16
C ASP A 336 -13.35 -0.50 8.35
N THR A 337 -12.85 -1.73 8.32
CA THR A 337 -12.03 -2.30 9.38
C THR A 337 -10.98 -3.23 8.82
N GLN A 338 -9.82 -3.24 9.42
CA GLN A 338 -8.79 -4.22 9.15
C GLN A 338 -8.04 -4.57 10.42
N GLY A 339 -7.60 -5.81 10.51
CA GLY A 339 -6.81 -6.29 11.63
C GLY A 339 -5.96 -7.47 11.25
N GLN A 340 -4.79 -7.59 11.91
CA GLN A 340 -3.87 -8.69 11.70
C GLN A 340 -3.18 -9.06 12.99
N PHE A 341 -3.15 -10.36 13.28
CA PHE A 341 -2.63 -10.92 14.53
C PHE A 341 -1.72 -12.12 14.25
N ALA A 342 -0.52 -12.08 14.74
CA ALA A 342 0.36 -13.24 14.80
C ALA A 342 -0.10 -14.16 15.94
N LEU A 343 -0.68 -15.31 15.64
CA LEU A 343 -1.05 -16.32 16.64
C LEU A 343 0.20 -16.98 17.23
N ASN A 344 1.22 -17.15 16.38
CA ASN A 344 2.58 -17.58 16.73
C ASN A 344 3.52 -17.26 15.55
N ASP A 345 4.78 -17.72 15.61
CA ASP A 345 5.81 -17.46 14.58
C ASP A 345 5.45 -17.97 13.17
N LYS A 346 4.43 -18.81 13.04
CA LYS A 346 4.03 -19.47 11.78
C LYS A 346 2.63 -19.09 11.33
N TRP A 347 1.76 -18.64 12.21
CA TRP A 347 0.36 -18.43 11.92
C TRP A 347 -0.07 -16.99 12.12
N VAL A 348 -0.74 -16.46 11.13
CA VAL A 348 -1.32 -15.12 11.13
C VAL A 348 -2.82 -15.23 10.85
N PHE A 349 -3.61 -14.60 11.71
CA PHE A 349 -5.04 -14.40 11.53
C PHE A 349 -5.29 -12.92 11.21
N GLY A 350 -6.21 -12.66 10.29
CA GLY A 350 -6.59 -11.28 10.00
C GLY A 350 -7.94 -11.15 9.33
N TRP A 351 -8.37 -9.91 9.19
CA TRP A 351 -9.58 -9.54 8.48
C TRP A 351 -9.43 -8.17 7.80
N GLU A 352 -10.20 -7.97 6.77
CA GLU A 352 -10.51 -6.69 6.15
C GLU A 352 -12.02 -6.66 5.92
N GLY A 353 -12.67 -5.54 6.18
CA GLY A 353 -14.11 -5.46 6.03
C GLY A 353 -14.57 -4.07 5.62
N VAL A 354 -15.51 -4.01 4.70
CA VAL A 354 -16.15 -2.77 4.25
C VAL A 354 -17.65 -2.97 4.24
N LEU A 355 -18.36 -2.10 4.97
CA LEU A 355 -19.81 -2.05 5.02
C LEU A 355 -20.25 -0.63 4.69
N LEU A 356 -21.04 -0.46 3.63
CA LEU A 356 -21.47 0.85 3.14
C LEU A 356 -23.00 0.94 3.04
N SER A 357 -23.54 2.14 3.22
CA SER A 357 -24.93 2.44 2.93
C SER A 357 -25.28 2.25 1.45
N ASP A 358 -24.32 2.55 0.59
CA ASP A 358 -24.33 2.37 -0.84
C ASP A 358 -22.91 2.27 -1.41
N ARG A 359 -22.75 1.59 -2.53
CA ARG A 359 -21.44 1.29 -3.13
C ARG A 359 -20.65 2.52 -3.62
N ALA A 360 -21.33 3.64 -3.89
CA ALA A 360 -20.71 4.85 -4.42
C ALA A 360 -20.18 5.78 -3.32
N PHE A 361 -20.52 5.54 -2.05
CA PHE A 361 -20.24 6.46 -0.95
C PHE A 361 -18.76 6.85 -0.83
N PHE A 362 -17.86 5.86 -0.87
CA PHE A 362 -16.43 6.13 -0.73
C PHE A 362 -15.84 6.88 -1.93
N LEU A 363 -16.32 6.58 -3.12
CA LEU A 363 -15.89 7.24 -4.36
C LEU A 363 -16.42 8.68 -4.43
N ASP A 364 -17.71 8.92 -4.14
CA ASP A 364 -18.35 10.22 -4.22
C ASP A 364 -17.74 11.24 -3.24
N TYR A 365 -17.42 10.77 -2.02
CA TYR A 365 -16.81 11.61 -0.99
C TYR A 365 -15.28 11.52 -0.94
N ARG A 366 -14.66 10.73 -1.80
CA ARG A 366 -13.20 10.53 -1.86
C ARG A 366 -12.59 10.23 -0.49
N LEU A 367 -13.10 9.17 0.12
CA LEU A 367 -12.71 8.79 1.47
C LEU A 367 -11.46 7.92 1.46
N SER A 368 -10.52 8.23 2.38
CA SER A 368 -9.40 7.38 2.76
C SER A 368 -8.57 6.84 1.57
N GLN A 369 -8.57 5.53 1.40
CA GLN A 369 -7.82 4.79 0.37
C GLN A 369 -8.29 5.04 -1.08
N TYR A 370 -9.44 5.70 -1.27
CA TYR A 370 -10.01 6.04 -2.59
C TYR A 370 -9.66 7.47 -3.04
N ARG A 371 -8.72 8.12 -2.37
CA ARG A 371 -8.15 9.38 -2.84
C ARG A 371 -7.20 9.11 -4.00
N ASP A 372 -7.29 9.96 -5.02
CA ASP A 372 -6.34 9.91 -6.12
C ASP A 372 -4.91 10.05 -5.58
N SER A 373 -4.04 9.15 -5.98
CA SER A 373 -2.65 9.12 -5.58
C SER A 373 -1.78 8.60 -6.72
N TRP A 374 -0.47 8.71 -6.60
CA TRP A 374 0.44 8.09 -7.54
C TRP A 374 0.23 6.57 -7.63
N GLY A 375 -0.11 5.92 -6.51
CA GLY A 375 -0.42 4.49 -6.48
C GLY A 375 -1.71 4.13 -7.24
N THR A 376 -2.75 4.96 -7.17
CA THR A 376 -4.00 4.76 -7.91
C THR A 376 -3.85 4.97 -9.41
N PHE A 377 -2.89 5.77 -9.86
CA PHE A 377 -2.54 5.89 -11.27
C PHE A 377 -2.08 4.55 -11.86
N LEU A 378 -1.29 3.80 -11.11
CA LEU A 378 -0.74 2.53 -11.58
C LEU A 378 -1.69 1.35 -11.37
N ASN A 379 -2.49 1.37 -10.31
CA ASN A 379 -3.35 0.26 -9.93
C ASN A 379 -4.64 0.77 -9.29
N GLN A 380 -5.63 1.04 -10.11
CA GLN A 380 -6.95 1.46 -9.66
C GLN A 380 -7.75 0.24 -9.19
N SER A 381 -8.20 0.24 -7.94
CA SER A 381 -9.07 -0.81 -7.42
C SER A 381 -10.44 -0.73 -8.08
N THR A 382 -10.92 -1.85 -8.58
CA THR A 382 -12.26 -1.99 -9.19
C THR A 382 -13.30 -2.51 -8.22
N GLU A 383 -12.86 -3.00 -7.05
CA GLU A 383 -13.72 -3.54 -6.00
C GLU A 383 -13.16 -3.29 -4.59
N ALA A 384 -14.04 -3.37 -3.58
CA ALA A 384 -13.64 -3.54 -2.19
C ALA A 384 -13.74 -5.01 -1.80
N THR A 385 -12.69 -5.50 -1.17
CA THR A 385 -12.63 -6.87 -0.65
C THR A 385 -12.90 -6.84 0.85
N SER A 386 -13.92 -7.61 1.28
CA SER A 386 -14.12 -7.94 2.70
C SER A 386 -13.74 -9.40 2.91
N GLN A 387 -12.81 -9.68 3.80
CA GLN A 387 -12.31 -11.04 4.02
C GLN A 387 -11.93 -11.31 5.46
N ILE A 388 -12.02 -12.58 5.84
CA ILE A 388 -11.39 -13.14 7.03
C ILE A 388 -10.42 -14.20 6.55
N TYR A 389 -9.21 -14.19 7.09
CA TYR A 389 -8.18 -15.12 6.66
C TYR A 389 -7.33 -15.68 7.79
N LEU A 390 -6.86 -16.90 7.58
CA LEU A 390 -5.87 -17.58 8.38
C LEU A 390 -4.75 -18.07 7.48
N THR A 391 -3.55 -17.53 7.66
CA THR A 391 -2.37 -17.90 6.86
C THR A 391 -1.33 -18.56 7.73
N GLY A 392 -0.79 -19.70 7.27
CA GLY A 392 0.25 -20.44 7.95
C GLY A 392 1.47 -20.66 7.06
N VAL A 393 2.67 -20.38 7.56
CA VAL A 393 3.93 -20.61 6.86
C VAL A 393 4.80 -21.54 7.69
N GLY A 394 5.06 -22.72 7.17
CA GLY A 394 5.90 -23.71 7.82
C GLY A 394 7.16 -24.01 7.03
N ASN A 395 7.92 -25.03 7.48
CA ASN A 395 9.02 -25.54 6.70
C ASN A 395 8.49 -26.19 5.42
N ARG A 396 8.82 -25.60 4.24
CA ARG A 396 8.37 -26.05 2.92
C ARG A 396 6.85 -26.28 2.82
N SER A 397 6.06 -25.51 3.58
CA SER A 397 4.59 -25.59 3.58
C SER A 397 3.96 -24.21 3.69
N TYR A 398 2.82 -24.10 3.04
CA TYR A 398 1.99 -22.89 3.04
C TYR A 398 0.53 -23.29 3.20
N PHE A 399 -0.19 -22.61 4.07
CA PHE A 399 -1.62 -22.75 4.31
C PHE A 399 -2.28 -21.38 4.22
N ASP A 400 -3.38 -21.29 3.51
CA ASP A 400 -4.19 -20.07 3.40
C ASP A 400 -5.67 -20.45 3.34
N LEU A 401 -6.44 -20.00 4.32
CA LEU A 401 -7.89 -20.19 4.41
C LEU A 401 -8.55 -18.82 4.45
N ARG A 402 -9.49 -18.57 3.53
CA ARG A 402 -10.20 -17.28 3.42
C ARG A 402 -11.68 -17.47 3.18
N ALA A 403 -12.48 -16.58 3.76
CA ALA A 403 -13.84 -16.29 3.33
C ALA A 403 -13.87 -14.87 2.79
N ILE A 404 -14.46 -14.66 1.60
CA ILE A 404 -14.33 -13.39 0.86
C ILE A 404 -15.69 -12.95 0.35
N HIS A 405 -15.98 -11.64 0.54
CA HIS A 405 -17.07 -10.94 -0.08
C HIS A 405 -16.52 -9.74 -0.86
N TYR A 406 -16.87 -9.62 -2.12
CA TYR A 406 -16.47 -8.51 -2.99
C TYR A 406 -17.60 -7.52 -3.17
N LEU A 407 -17.31 -6.23 -3.14
CA LEU A 407 -18.23 -5.15 -3.47
C LEU A 407 -17.69 -4.43 -4.72
N GLY A 408 -18.40 -4.53 -5.84
CA GLY A 408 -18.02 -3.90 -7.09
C GLY A 408 -18.21 -2.39 -7.06
N TRP A 409 -17.23 -1.65 -7.59
CA TRP A 409 -17.26 -0.18 -7.67
C TRP A 409 -17.76 0.35 -9.00
N ALA A 410 -17.60 -0.41 -10.09
CA ALA A 410 -18.01 0.08 -11.41
C ALA A 410 -19.52 0.26 -11.49
N ALA A 411 -19.95 1.28 -12.23
CA ALA A 411 -21.37 1.56 -12.43
C ALA A 411 -22.12 0.37 -13.06
N ALA A 412 -21.44 -0.35 -13.95
CA ALA A 412 -21.98 -1.54 -14.62
C ALA A 412 -21.98 -2.80 -13.76
N ASP A 413 -21.32 -2.80 -12.59
CA ASP A 413 -21.26 -3.98 -11.73
C ASP A 413 -22.66 -4.30 -11.19
N ILE A 414 -23.06 -5.54 -11.33
CA ILE A 414 -24.27 -6.10 -10.74
C ILE A 414 -23.86 -6.97 -9.57
N GLN A 415 -24.11 -6.51 -8.34
CA GLN A 415 -23.64 -7.19 -7.13
C GLN A 415 -24.08 -8.66 -7.05
N GLY A 416 -25.26 -8.99 -7.55
CA GLY A 416 -25.76 -10.38 -7.62
C GLY A 416 -24.95 -11.28 -8.54
N GLN A 417 -24.15 -10.74 -9.47
CA GLN A 417 -23.25 -11.46 -10.37
C GLN A 417 -21.85 -11.67 -9.79
N ILE A 418 -21.51 -10.99 -8.68
CA ILE A 418 -20.22 -11.12 -8.00
C ILE A 418 -20.32 -12.25 -6.98
N PRO A 419 -19.40 -13.22 -6.97
CA PRO A 419 -19.47 -14.36 -6.06
C PRO A 419 -19.15 -13.99 -4.60
N VAL A 420 -19.77 -14.71 -3.68
CA VAL A 420 -19.34 -14.78 -2.27
C VAL A 420 -18.59 -16.08 -2.09
N VAL A 421 -17.37 -16.02 -1.60
CA VAL A 421 -16.50 -17.20 -1.38
C VAL A 421 -16.54 -17.61 0.08
N HIS A 422 -16.94 -18.89 0.36
CA HIS A 422 -17.16 -19.39 1.72
C HIS A 422 -16.90 -20.89 1.88
N PRO A 423 -15.64 -21.35 2.03
CA PRO A 423 -14.37 -20.66 1.96
C PRO A 423 -13.58 -20.97 0.67
N VAL A 424 -12.38 -20.38 0.56
CA VAL A 424 -11.28 -20.90 -0.24
C VAL A 424 -10.14 -21.31 0.70
N LEU A 425 -9.61 -22.52 0.47
CA LEU A 425 -8.46 -23.06 1.19
C LEU A 425 -7.39 -23.46 0.18
N ASP A 426 -6.17 -23.01 0.39
CA ASP A 426 -4.97 -23.48 -0.30
C ASP A 426 -3.97 -24.04 0.71
N TYR A 427 -3.57 -25.29 0.53
CA TYR A 427 -2.53 -25.91 1.31
C TYR A 427 -1.52 -26.60 0.43
N ASN A 428 -0.26 -26.21 0.56
CA ASN A 428 0.86 -26.78 -0.18
C ASN A 428 1.92 -27.30 0.81
N LYS A 429 2.41 -28.49 0.59
CA LYS A 429 3.51 -29.09 1.36
C LYS A 429 4.45 -29.86 0.45
N THR A 430 5.75 -29.60 0.61
CA THR A 430 6.80 -30.46 0.10
C THR A 430 7.40 -31.22 1.28
N LEU A 431 7.52 -32.54 1.17
CA LEU A 431 8.07 -33.36 2.23
C LEU A 431 9.55 -33.07 2.45
N ASP A 432 9.98 -33.16 3.71
CA ASP A 432 11.37 -32.87 4.09
C ASP A 432 12.32 -34.06 3.81
N HIS A 433 11.77 -35.24 3.52
CA HIS A 433 12.51 -36.46 3.17
C HIS A 433 12.23 -36.90 1.75
N ASN A 434 13.21 -37.46 1.10
CA ASN A 434 13.10 -37.96 -0.25
C ASN A 434 12.31 -39.28 -0.28
N ILE A 435 11.42 -39.42 -1.27
CA ILE A 435 10.68 -40.66 -1.56
C ILE A 435 11.24 -41.22 -2.85
N PHE A 436 11.71 -42.47 -2.84
CA PHE A 436 12.38 -43.11 -3.98
C PHE A 436 13.49 -42.25 -4.63
N GLY A 437 14.22 -41.54 -3.79
CA GLY A 437 15.30 -40.66 -4.23
C GLY A 437 14.82 -39.36 -4.92
N GLY A 438 13.53 -39.09 -4.94
CA GLY A 438 12.92 -37.87 -5.48
C GLY A 438 12.18 -37.07 -4.45
N GLU A 439 11.79 -35.87 -4.84
CA GLU A 439 10.99 -34.92 -4.04
C GLU A 439 9.50 -35.25 -4.22
N PHE A 440 8.78 -35.34 -3.12
CA PHE A 440 7.33 -35.45 -3.13
C PHE A 440 6.69 -34.18 -2.56
N SER A 441 5.75 -33.62 -3.30
CA SER A 441 4.92 -32.50 -2.88
C SER A 441 3.45 -32.77 -3.09
N TYR A 442 2.59 -32.15 -2.30
CA TYR A 442 1.16 -32.20 -2.54
C TYR A 442 0.52 -30.82 -2.32
N LYS A 443 -0.58 -30.61 -3.03
CA LYS A 443 -1.42 -29.42 -2.97
C LYS A 443 -2.85 -29.85 -2.71
N THR A 444 -3.53 -29.10 -1.87
CA THR A 444 -4.96 -29.25 -1.63
C THR A 444 -5.62 -27.88 -1.79
N ASN A 445 -6.65 -27.82 -2.61
CA ASN A 445 -7.49 -26.63 -2.76
C ASN A 445 -8.94 -27.03 -2.49
N LEU A 446 -9.62 -26.25 -1.65
CA LEU A 446 -11.06 -26.30 -1.48
C LEU A 446 -11.61 -24.91 -1.84
N THR A 447 -12.51 -24.86 -2.81
CA THR A 447 -13.20 -23.64 -3.19
C THR A 447 -14.69 -23.86 -3.09
N SER A 448 -15.37 -23.05 -2.29
CA SER A 448 -16.82 -23.03 -2.22
C SER A 448 -17.30 -21.59 -2.43
N LEU A 449 -18.24 -21.38 -3.31
CA LEU A 449 -18.80 -20.07 -3.62
C LEU A 449 -20.29 -20.13 -3.93
N SER A 450 -20.94 -18.98 -3.81
CA SER A 450 -22.33 -18.80 -4.20
C SER A 450 -22.51 -17.49 -4.96
N ARG A 451 -23.47 -17.45 -5.89
CA ARG A 451 -23.83 -16.28 -6.69
C ARG A 451 -25.34 -16.20 -6.90
N GLN A 452 -25.90 -15.00 -6.79
CA GLN A 452 -27.34 -14.83 -6.89
C GLN A 452 -27.83 -14.89 -8.33
N THR A 453 -27.11 -14.28 -9.29
CA THR A 453 -27.50 -14.21 -10.69
C THR A 453 -26.38 -14.63 -11.62
N ALA A 454 -26.74 -15.24 -12.76
CA ALA A 454 -25.75 -15.59 -13.77
C ALA A 454 -25.01 -14.39 -14.32
N GLN A 455 -23.71 -14.55 -14.58
CA GLN A 455 -22.89 -13.53 -15.23
C GLN A 455 -22.64 -13.95 -16.68
N PHE A 456 -23.14 -13.15 -17.61
CA PHE A 456 -22.92 -13.34 -19.05
C PHE A 456 -22.07 -12.21 -19.60
N ASP A 457 -21.09 -12.54 -20.44
CA ASP A 457 -20.34 -11.60 -21.26
C ASP A 457 -20.74 -11.74 -22.73
N PRO A 458 -21.41 -10.72 -23.32
CA PRO A 458 -21.67 -10.70 -24.76
C PRO A 458 -20.37 -10.57 -25.52
N ILE A 459 -20.13 -11.47 -26.49
CA ILE A 459 -18.92 -11.46 -27.32
C ILE A 459 -19.15 -10.95 -28.75
N THR A 460 -20.39 -10.61 -29.10
CA THR A 460 -20.73 -9.97 -30.39
C THR A 460 -21.49 -8.67 -30.16
N THR A 461 -21.39 -7.75 -31.12
CA THR A 461 -22.14 -6.50 -31.05
C THR A 461 -23.63 -6.72 -31.01
N ILE A 462 -24.14 -7.71 -31.77
CA ILE A 462 -25.57 -8.08 -31.80
C ILE A 462 -26.03 -8.58 -30.42
N ALA A 463 -25.27 -9.44 -29.78
CA ALA A 463 -25.57 -9.94 -28.43
C ALA A 463 -25.60 -8.81 -27.39
N ASN A 464 -24.69 -7.87 -27.49
CA ASN A 464 -24.62 -6.73 -26.55
C ASN A 464 -25.81 -5.78 -26.72
N THR A 465 -26.26 -5.53 -27.96
CA THR A 465 -27.36 -4.59 -28.23
C THR A 465 -28.75 -5.21 -28.08
N SER A 466 -28.87 -6.51 -28.35
CA SER A 466 -30.15 -7.20 -28.37
C SER A 466 -30.50 -8.00 -27.10
N GLY A 467 -29.55 -8.12 -26.16
CA GLY A 467 -29.72 -8.94 -24.96
C GLY A 467 -29.88 -10.45 -25.23
N LEU A 468 -29.39 -10.95 -26.36
CA LEU A 468 -29.53 -12.35 -26.80
C LEU A 468 -28.98 -13.38 -25.79
N CYS A 469 -28.05 -13.00 -24.92
CA CYS A 469 -27.54 -13.89 -23.86
C CYS A 469 -28.62 -14.33 -22.87
N LEU A 470 -29.67 -13.53 -22.71
CA LEU A 470 -30.79 -13.80 -21.79
C LEU A 470 -32.01 -14.36 -22.53
N ASN A 471 -31.94 -14.52 -23.86
CA ASN A 471 -33.06 -14.96 -24.65
C ASN A 471 -33.32 -16.46 -24.46
N THR A 472 -34.51 -16.80 -23.97
CA THR A 472 -35.00 -18.16 -23.77
C THR A 472 -35.85 -18.63 -24.96
N SER A 473 -35.69 -18.08 -26.17
CA SER A 473 -36.43 -18.46 -27.37
C SER A 473 -36.49 -19.95 -27.56
N ALA A 474 -37.65 -20.43 -28.01
CA ALA A 474 -37.83 -21.83 -28.41
C ALA A 474 -36.97 -22.19 -29.64
N ASP A 475 -36.59 -21.21 -30.46
CA ASP A 475 -35.71 -21.40 -31.60
C ASP A 475 -34.27 -21.68 -31.16
N PRO A 476 -33.70 -22.87 -31.43
CA PRO A 476 -32.31 -23.15 -31.08
C PRO A 476 -31.28 -22.25 -31.75
N ALA A 477 -31.58 -21.65 -32.92
CA ALA A 477 -30.71 -20.71 -33.59
C ALA A 477 -30.65 -19.35 -32.89
N ALA A 478 -31.70 -18.98 -32.16
CA ALA A 478 -31.77 -17.77 -31.38
C ALA A 478 -31.18 -17.91 -29.96
N ARG A 479 -30.88 -19.15 -29.53
CA ARG A 479 -30.25 -19.47 -28.24
C ARG A 479 -28.72 -19.41 -28.29
N MET A 480 -28.13 -18.62 -29.07
CA MET A 480 -26.73 -18.69 -29.52
C MET A 480 -25.69 -18.68 -28.38
N PRO A 481 -25.20 -19.85 -27.90
CA PRO A 481 -24.00 -19.89 -27.03
C PRO A 481 -22.76 -19.28 -27.70
N SER A 482 -22.74 -19.23 -29.05
CA SER A 482 -21.66 -18.63 -29.81
C SER A 482 -21.56 -17.11 -29.71
N SER A 483 -22.58 -16.43 -29.18
CA SER A 483 -22.62 -14.98 -29.06
C SER A 483 -22.33 -14.44 -27.65
N CYS A 484 -22.25 -15.34 -26.66
CA CYS A 484 -22.04 -14.99 -25.26
C CYS A 484 -21.21 -16.04 -24.54
N LEU A 485 -20.54 -15.60 -23.46
CA LEU A 485 -19.86 -16.49 -22.51
C LEU A 485 -20.63 -16.48 -21.19
N LEU A 486 -20.70 -17.61 -20.51
CA LEU A 486 -21.20 -17.70 -19.14
C LEU A 486 -20.01 -17.67 -18.19
N ARG A 487 -19.71 -16.50 -17.63
CA ARG A 487 -18.55 -16.27 -16.74
C ARG A 487 -18.81 -16.70 -15.31
N GLY A 488 -20.06 -16.80 -14.89
CA GLY A 488 -20.40 -17.21 -13.53
C GLY A 488 -21.75 -17.87 -13.46
N ILE A 489 -21.82 -19.02 -12.80
CA ILE A 489 -23.07 -19.74 -12.61
C ILE A 489 -23.90 -19.13 -11.46
N PRO A 490 -25.24 -19.09 -11.56
CA PRO A 490 -26.10 -18.75 -10.44
C PRO A 490 -26.29 -19.99 -9.54
N GLY A 491 -26.26 -19.80 -8.21
CA GLY A 491 -26.40 -20.91 -7.25
C GLY A 491 -25.13 -21.14 -6.47
N THR A 492 -24.80 -22.40 -6.19
CA THR A 492 -23.63 -22.80 -5.41
C THR A 492 -22.69 -23.67 -6.21
N TYR A 493 -21.41 -23.51 -5.94
CA TYR A 493 -20.33 -24.31 -6.52
C TYR A 493 -19.30 -24.66 -5.44
N THR A 494 -18.99 -25.94 -5.31
CA THR A 494 -17.95 -26.42 -4.38
C THR A 494 -17.03 -27.39 -5.11
N ARG A 495 -15.72 -27.18 -5.00
CA ARG A 495 -14.71 -28.09 -5.53
C ARG A 495 -13.64 -28.35 -4.48
N ALA A 496 -13.36 -29.62 -4.25
CA ALA A 496 -12.22 -30.08 -3.49
C ALA A 496 -11.21 -30.73 -4.42
N THR A 497 -9.99 -30.23 -4.48
CA THR A 497 -8.88 -30.70 -5.30
C THR A 497 -7.76 -31.20 -4.42
N PHE A 498 -7.24 -32.39 -4.71
CA PHE A 498 -5.97 -32.89 -4.19
C PHE A 498 -5.04 -33.21 -5.35
N GLU A 499 -3.78 -32.75 -5.29
CA GLU A 499 -2.75 -33.09 -6.27
C GLU A 499 -1.47 -33.52 -5.55
N GLY A 500 -1.08 -34.78 -5.69
CA GLY A 500 0.22 -35.30 -5.26
C GLY A 500 1.16 -35.39 -6.45
N GLN A 501 2.38 -34.87 -6.31
CA GLN A 501 3.42 -34.85 -7.34
C GLN A 501 4.74 -35.40 -6.79
N TRP A 502 5.36 -36.30 -7.53
CA TRP A 502 6.70 -36.79 -7.35
C TRP A 502 7.58 -36.39 -8.52
N ARG A 503 8.81 -35.97 -8.26
CA ARG A 503 9.84 -35.68 -9.28
C ARG A 503 11.24 -36.00 -8.78
N ARG A 504 12.12 -36.38 -9.70
CA ARG A 504 13.51 -36.65 -9.42
C ARG A 504 14.38 -36.18 -10.56
N SER A 505 15.36 -35.29 -10.30
CA SER A 505 16.33 -34.91 -11.31
C SER A 505 17.62 -35.70 -11.09
N PHE A 506 18.22 -36.16 -12.16
CA PHE A 506 19.56 -36.76 -12.16
C PHE A 506 20.32 -36.35 -13.41
N THR A 507 21.64 -36.27 -13.29
CA THR A 507 22.55 -35.92 -14.38
C THR A 507 23.34 -37.14 -14.75
N ASP A 508 23.39 -37.48 -16.05
CA ASP A 508 24.17 -38.58 -16.55
C ASP A 508 25.65 -38.23 -16.74
N SER A 509 26.47 -39.17 -17.17
CA SER A 509 27.91 -38.99 -17.40
C SER A 509 28.25 -37.98 -18.52
N TRP A 510 27.29 -37.66 -19.37
CA TRP A 510 27.44 -36.72 -20.48
C TRP A 510 26.96 -35.29 -20.13
N GLY A 511 26.45 -35.10 -18.88
CA GLY A 511 25.94 -33.83 -18.41
C GLY A 511 24.49 -33.52 -18.82
N GLN A 512 23.78 -34.52 -19.33
CA GLN A 512 22.35 -34.43 -19.63
C GLN A 512 21.55 -34.55 -18.34
N ILE A 513 20.52 -33.71 -18.20
CA ILE A 513 19.65 -33.66 -17.02
C ILE A 513 18.30 -34.29 -17.38
N TRP A 514 17.96 -35.33 -16.67
CA TRP A 514 16.72 -36.07 -16.83
C TRP A 514 15.85 -35.87 -15.58
N THR A 515 14.60 -35.46 -15.77
CA THR A 515 13.68 -35.22 -14.64
C THR A 515 12.38 -35.98 -14.93
N PRO A 516 12.29 -37.29 -14.60
CA PRO A 516 11.02 -38.00 -14.55
C PRO A 516 10.11 -37.38 -13.46
N PHE A 517 8.83 -37.28 -13.75
CA PHE A 517 7.82 -36.86 -12.80
C PHE A 517 6.52 -37.65 -12.98
N ALA A 518 5.79 -37.80 -11.90
CA ALA A 518 4.46 -38.38 -11.87
C ALA A 518 3.57 -37.58 -10.92
N SER A 519 2.32 -37.38 -11.29
CA SER A 519 1.34 -36.79 -10.40
C SER A 519 -0.02 -37.46 -10.51
N LEU A 520 -0.78 -37.33 -9.44
CA LEU A 520 -2.20 -37.69 -9.42
C LEU A 520 -2.98 -36.51 -8.90
N ARG A 521 -3.87 -36.01 -9.71
CA ARG A 521 -4.84 -35.00 -9.32
C ARG A 521 -6.22 -35.64 -9.24
N VAL A 522 -6.96 -35.34 -8.16
CA VAL A 522 -8.34 -35.78 -7.95
C VAL A 522 -9.15 -34.53 -7.57
N ASP A 523 -10.26 -34.34 -8.29
CA ASP A 523 -11.20 -33.24 -8.01
C ASP A 523 -12.57 -33.84 -7.71
N ALA A 524 -13.18 -33.46 -6.59
CA ALA A 524 -14.58 -33.70 -6.27
C ALA A 524 -15.35 -32.40 -6.43
N ILE A 525 -16.36 -32.38 -7.26
CA ILE A 525 -17.11 -31.16 -7.63
C ILE A 525 -18.58 -31.42 -7.32
N ASP A 526 -19.18 -30.45 -6.64
CA ASP A 526 -20.61 -30.38 -6.34
C ASP A 526 -21.13 -29.00 -6.73
N SER A 527 -22.17 -28.92 -7.55
CA SER A 527 -22.76 -27.67 -7.98
C SER A 527 -24.28 -27.77 -8.03
N SER A 528 -24.95 -26.73 -7.54
CA SER A 528 -26.39 -26.56 -7.62
C SER A 528 -26.69 -25.30 -8.41
N ILE A 529 -27.06 -25.46 -9.67
CA ILE A 529 -27.24 -24.36 -10.63
C ILE A 529 -28.71 -23.96 -10.65
N SER A 530 -29.00 -22.71 -10.27
CA SER A 530 -30.34 -22.17 -10.27
C SER A 530 -30.87 -21.98 -11.71
N ASN A 531 -32.15 -22.30 -11.94
CA ASN A 531 -32.77 -22.08 -13.23
C ASN A 531 -33.01 -20.59 -13.47
N GLN A 532 -32.18 -20.00 -14.31
CA GLN A 532 -32.30 -18.62 -14.75
C GLN A 532 -32.28 -18.51 -16.28
N PRO A 533 -32.84 -17.41 -16.86
CA PRO A 533 -32.89 -17.23 -18.30
C PRO A 533 -31.49 -17.38 -18.95
N GLY A 534 -31.40 -18.22 -19.98
CA GLY A 534 -30.18 -18.45 -20.75
C GLY A 534 -29.20 -19.48 -20.18
N VAL A 535 -29.26 -19.81 -18.88
CA VAL A 535 -28.28 -20.69 -18.22
C VAL A 535 -28.34 -22.11 -18.77
N SER A 536 -29.55 -22.64 -18.99
CA SER A 536 -29.78 -24.00 -19.54
C SER A 536 -29.21 -24.20 -20.96
N ASN A 537 -28.85 -23.14 -21.67
CA ASN A 537 -28.20 -23.22 -22.98
C ASN A 537 -26.71 -23.62 -22.87
N TYR A 538 -26.12 -23.46 -21.67
CA TYR A 538 -24.69 -23.69 -21.39
C TYR A 538 -24.46 -24.92 -20.53
N LEU A 539 -25.21 -25.06 -19.45
CA LEU A 539 -25.06 -26.15 -18.46
C LEU A 539 -26.43 -26.69 -18.02
N PRO A 540 -26.49 -27.94 -17.62
CA PRO A 540 -27.68 -28.47 -16.95
C PRO A 540 -27.97 -27.69 -15.66
N VAL A 541 -29.24 -27.32 -15.46
CA VAL A 541 -29.71 -26.69 -14.20
C VAL A 541 -30.01 -27.79 -13.17
N GLY A 542 -29.91 -27.43 -11.88
CA GLY A 542 -30.07 -28.34 -10.75
C GLY A 542 -28.73 -28.85 -10.20
N ASP A 543 -28.80 -29.94 -9.45
CA ASP A 543 -27.67 -30.52 -8.76
C ASP A 543 -26.84 -31.41 -9.68
N THR A 544 -25.53 -31.20 -9.68
CA THR A 544 -24.56 -31.98 -10.46
C THR A 544 -23.36 -32.33 -9.58
N GLN A 545 -23.04 -33.60 -9.53
CA GLN A 545 -21.83 -34.10 -8.86
C GLN A 545 -20.89 -34.75 -9.86
N ALA A 546 -19.60 -34.48 -9.73
CA ALA A 546 -18.59 -35.04 -10.60
C ALA A 546 -17.32 -35.39 -9.79
N LEU A 547 -16.72 -36.53 -10.17
CA LEU A 547 -15.41 -36.93 -9.68
C LEU A 547 -14.45 -37.02 -10.86
N ARG A 548 -13.38 -36.29 -10.86
CA ARG A 548 -12.38 -36.26 -11.91
C ARG A 548 -11.05 -36.71 -11.35
N ALA A 549 -10.39 -37.66 -12.01
CA ALA A 549 -9.06 -38.14 -11.66
C ALA A 549 -8.13 -38.02 -12.86
N MET A 550 -7.00 -37.37 -12.70
CA MET A 550 -6.04 -37.10 -13.77
C MET A 550 -4.64 -37.57 -13.36
N PRO A 551 -4.34 -38.86 -13.53
CA PRO A 551 -2.97 -39.35 -13.41
C PRO A 551 -2.12 -38.76 -14.54
N THR A 552 -0.92 -38.32 -14.21
CA THR A 552 0.01 -37.71 -15.16
C THR A 552 1.39 -38.32 -14.94
N ILE A 553 2.04 -38.74 -16.03
CA ILE A 553 3.44 -39.13 -16.04
C ILE A 553 4.17 -38.30 -17.10
N GLY A 554 5.41 -38.01 -16.87
CA GLY A 554 6.21 -37.28 -17.86
C GLY A 554 7.70 -37.31 -17.57
N MET A 555 8.41 -36.79 -18.53
CA MET A 555 9.85 -36.67 -18.52
C MET A 555 10.25 -35.30 -19.07
N GLU A 556 11.07 -34.60 -18.33
CA GLU A 556 11.76 -33.42 -18.83
C GLU A 556 13.24 -33.74 -19.06
N TYR A 557 13.75 -33.31 -20.19
CA TYR A 557 15.12 -33.47 -20.61
C TYR A 557 15.73 -32.08 -20.84
N ARG A 558 16.94 -31.85 -20.31
CA ARG A 558 17.75 -30.66 -20.53
C ARG A 558 19.19 -31.02 -20.81
N TYR A 559 19.81 -30.31 -21.72
CA TYR A 559 21.24 -30.48 -21.98
C TYR A 559 21.96 -29.13 -22.00
N PRO A 560 22.50 -28.64 -20.89
CA PRO A 560 23.20 -27.37 -20.84
C PRO A 560 24.59 -27.46 -21.47
N PHE A 561 24.85 -26.71 -22.51
CA PHE A 561 26.16 -26.48 -23.11
C PHE A 561 26.71 -25.16 -22.60
N ILE A 562 27.90 -25.20 -21.99
CA ILE A 562 28.56 -24.02 -21.45
C ILE A 562 29.72 -23.61 -22.34
N ASN A 563 29.75 -22.36 -22.74
CA ASN A 563 30.85 -21.75 -23.48
C ASN A 563 31.38 -20.54 -22.72
N VAL A 564 32.63 -20.64 -22.28
CA VAL A 564 33.36 -19.59 -21.55
C VAL A 564 34.21 -18.79 -22.53
N GLN A 565 33.97 -17.49 -22.60
CA GLN A 565 34.69 -16.55 -23.46
C GLN A 565 35.32 -15.44 -22.57
N PRO A 566 36.32 -14.70 -23.05
CA PRO A 566 36.93 -13.60 -22.29
C PRO A 566 35.98 -12.44 -21.92
N TRP A 567 34.80 -12.43 -22.45
CA TRP A 567 33.80 -11.38 -22.22
C TRP A 567 32.57 -11.86 -21.43
N GLY A 568 32.50 -13.19 -21.15
CA GLY A 568 31.40 -13.76 -20.39
C GLY A 568 31.16 -15.24 -20.64
N THR A 569 30.21 -15.79 -19.90
CA THR A 569 29.82 -17.19 -19.98
C THR A 569 28.44 -17.31 -20.63
N THR A 570 28.34 -18.15 -21.67
CA THR A 570 27.08 -18.46 -22.34
C THR A 570 26.67 -19.90 -22.05
N THR A 571 25.47 -20.09 -21.57
CA THR A 571 24.82 -21.42 -21.45
C THR A 571 23.73 -21.54 -22.50
N ILE A 572 23.80 -22.56 -23.36
CA ILE A 572 22.73 -22.88 -24.33
C ILE A 572 22.13 -24.21 -23.89
N GLU A 573 20.84 -24.22 -23.66
CA GLU A 573 20.13 -25.34 -23.06
C GLU A 573 18.92 -25.73 -23.93
N PRO A 574 19.00 -26.73 -24.78
CA PRO A 574 17.84 -27.41 -25.36
C PRO A 574 17.02 -28.06 -24.24
N ILE A 575 15.71 -27.91 -24.34
CA ILE A 575 14.73 -28.41 -23.36
C ILE A 575 13.64 -29.15 -24.12
N ALA A 576 13.37 -30.36 -23.69
CA ALA A 576 12.26 -31.20 -24.22
C ALA A 576 11.48 -31.78 -23.04
N GLN A 577 10.17 -31.77 -23.13
CA GLN A 577 9.31 -32.32 -22.09
C GLN A 577 8.18 -33.10 -22.76
N VAL A 578 7.94 -34.32 -22.30
CA VAL A 578 6.83 -35.17 -22.75
C VAL A 578 5.93 -35.44 -21.55
N ILE A 579 4.64 -35.29 -21.75
CA ILE A 579 3.60 -35.43 -20.71
C ILE A 579 2.52 -36.33 -21.26
N ILE A 580 2.12 -37.31 -20.47
CA ILE A 580 1.11 -38.32 -20.84
C ILE A 580 0.04 -38.35 -19.75
N ARG A 581 -1.20 -38.21 -20.14
CA ARG A 581 -2.40 -38.25 -19.29
C ARG A 581 -3.62 -38.75 -20.07
N PRO A 582 -4.66 -39.21 -19.38
CA PRO A 582 -5.93 -39.52 -20.02
C PRO A 582 -6.60 -38.26 -20.59
N ASN A 583 -7.60 -38.44 -21.43
CA ASN A 583 -8.49 -37.35 -21.81
C ASN A 583 -9.30 -36.87 -20.61
N GLU A 584 -9.54 -35.57 -20.56
CA GLU A 584 -10.41 -34.96 -19.56
C GLU A 584 -11.88 -35.24 -19.95
N THR A 585 -12.58 -36.07 -19.15
CA THR A 585 -13.92 -36.62 -19.49
C THR A 585 -15.04 -35.59 -19.35
N TYR A 586 -14.83 -34.53 -18.59
CA TYR A 586 -15.78 -33.48 -18.32
C TYR A 586 -15.46 -32.14 -19.05
N ALA A 587 -14.54 -32.18 -20.01
CA ALA A 587 -14.16 -30.98 -20.76
C ALA A 587 -15.37 -30.25 -21.36
N GLY A 588 -15.57 -29.03 -21.03
CA GLY A 588 -16.70 -28.18 -21.46
C GLY A 588 -18.05 -28.48 -20.80
N LYS A 589 -18.14 -29.45 -19.85
CA LYS A 589 -19.40 -29.86 -19.21
C LYS A 589 -19.56 -29.38 -17.76
N LEU A 590 -18.51 -28.84 -17.15
CA LEU A 590 -18.49 -28.34 -15.76
C LEU A 590 -18.39 -26.81 -15.71
N PRO A 591 -18.87 -26.18 -14.63
CA PRO A 591 -18.64 -24.78 -14.40
C PRO A 591 -17.15 -24.41 -14.50
N ASN A 592 -16.87 -23.13 -14.74
CA ASN A 592 -15.52 -22.57 -14.74
C ASN A 592 -15.53 -21.23 -14.01
N GLU A 593 -15.11 -21.23 -12.76
CA GLU A 593 -15.12 -20.06 -11.90
C GLU A 593 -13.72 -19.46 -11.70
N ASP A 594 -12.64 -20.23 -11.89
CA ASP A 594 -11.27 -19.80 -11.60
C ASP A 594 -10.25 -19.95 -12.76
N ALA A 595 -10.60 -20.73 -13.80
CA ALA A 595 -9.70 -20.97 -14.94
C ALA A 595 -10.19 -20.24 -16.21
N GLN A 596 -10.55 -18.96 -16.08
CA GLN A 596 -11.21 -18.18 -17.15
C GLN A 596 -10.24 -17.36 -18.01
N SER A 597 -8.99 -17.30 -17.65
CA SER A 597 -7.96 -16.54 -18.34
C SER A 597 -6.84 -17.47 -18.77
N MET A 598 -6.49 -17.44 -20.05
CA MET A 598 -5.39 -18.22 -20.61
C MET A 598 -4.46 -17.32 -21.41
N VAL A 599 -3.23 -17.23 -20.95
CA VAL A 599 -2.15 -16.55 -21.66
C VAL A 599 -1.04 -17.55 -21.91
N PHE A 600 -0.85 -17.95 -23.18
CA PHE A 600 0.25 -18.81 -23.54
C PHE A 600 1.46 -17.98 -23.94
N ASP A 601 2.55 -18.15 -23.24
CA ASP A 601 3.85 -17.53 -23.51
C ASP A 601 5.00 -18.42 -22.98
N THR A 602 6.21 -17.86 -22.96
CA THR A 602 7.39 -18.58 -22.49
C THR A 602 7.37 -18.92 -20.99
N SER A 603 6.53 -18.29 -20.18
CA SER A 603 6.47 -18.54 -18.73
C SER A 603 5.79 -19.85 -18.38
N ASN A 604 4.86 -20.30 -19.24
CA ASN A 604 4.10 -21.53 -19.04
C ASN A 604 4.33 -22.58 -20.13
N LEU A 605 5.27 -22.38 -21.06
CA LEU A 605 5.59 -23.36 -22.10
C LEU A 605 5.87 -24.76 -21.53
N PHE A 606 6.66 -24.84 -20.44
CA PHE A 606 7.04 -26.09 -19.78
C PHE A 606 6.18 -26.42 -18.55
N SER A 607 5.07 -25.71 -18.33
CA SER A 607 4.13 -26.08 -17.27
C SER A 607 3.45 -27.41 -17.61
N VAL A 608 3.29 -28.26 -16.59
CA VAL A 608 2.60 -29.57 -16.76
C VAL A 608 1.14 -29.33 -17.13
N ASP A 609 0.46 -28.40 -16.47
CA ASP A 609 -0.85 -27.89 -16.84
C ASP A 609 -0.72 -26.38 -17.10
N LYS A 610 -1.28 -25.89 -18.20
CA LYS A 610 -1.18 -24.48 -18.60
C LYS A 610 -2.42 -23.66 -18.26
N PHE A 611 -3.51 -24.27 -17.78
CA PHE A 611 -4.65 -23.55 -17.26
C PHE A 611 -4.29 -22.80 -15.96
N SER A 612 -4.87 -21.63 -15.76
CA SER A 612 -4.54 -20.74 -14.63
C SER A 612 -5.15 -21.15 -13.29
N GLY A 613 -6.28 -21.88 -13.32
CA GLY A 613 -7.03 -22.30 -12.14
C GLY A 613 -7.12 -23.82 -12.02
N TYR A 614 -8.10 -24.29 -11.23
CA TYR A 614 -8.35 -25.70 -11.00
C TYR A 614 -9.59 -26.23 -11.74
N ASP A 615 -10.48 -25.37 -12.25
CA ASP A 615 -11.72 -25.81 -12.90
C ASP A 615 -11.47 -26.48 -14.25
N ARG A 616 -10.40 -26.10 -14.91
CA ARG A 616 -9.96 -26.73 -16.15
C ARG A 616 -8.68 -27.51 -15.92
N VAL A 617 -8.55 -28.62 -16.64
CA VAL A 617 -7.38 -29.50 -16.59
C VAL A 617 -7.02 -29.90 -18.00
N GLU A 618 -5.76 -29.94 -18.28
CA GLU A 618 -5.25 -30.39 -19.56
C GLU A 618 -5.26 -31.93 -19.65
N GLY A 619 -5.79 -32.49 -20.74
CA GLY A 619 -5.81 -33.92 -21.03
C GLY A 619 -4.98 -34.31 -22.25
N GLY A 620 -4.84 -35.61 -22.49
CA GLY A 620 -4.11 -36.17 -23.61
C GLY A 620 -2.58 -36.12 -23.45
N GLY A 621 -1.87 -36.47 -24.53
CA GLY A 621 -0.42 -36.46 -24.59
C GLY A 621 0.12 -35.16 -25.19
N ARG A 622 1.15 -34.57 -24.59
CA ARG A 622 1.76 -33.31 -25.05
C ARG A 622 3.27 -33.34 -25.00
N ALA A 623 3.93 -32.78 -26.02
CA ALA A 623 5.36 -32.50 -25.99
C ALA A 623 5.59 -31.00 -26.03
N ASN A 624 6.49 -30.51 -25.18
CA ASN A 624 6.96 -29.12 -25.17
C ASN A 624 8.44 -29.14 -25.53
N VAL A 625 8.83 -28.31 -26.50
CA VAL A 625 10.23 -28.21 -26.91
C VAL A 625 10.65 -26.76 -26.96
N GLY A 626 11.88 -26.49 -26.60
CA GLY A 626 12.44 -25.16 -26.68
C GLY A 626 13.94 -25.14 -26.53
N ILE A 627 14.49 -23.99 -26.73
CA ILE A 627 15.91 -23.68 -26.51
C ILE A 627 16.03 -22.41 -25.69
N GLN A 628 16.79 -22.50 -24.61
CA GLN A 628 17.14 -21.36 -23.79
C GLN A 628 18.61 -21.05 -23.92
N ALA A 629 18.93 -19.76 -24.15
CA ALA A 629 20.30 -19.28 -24.12
C ALA A 629 20.43 -18.19 -23.07
N THR A 630 21.39 -18.34 -22.19
CA THR A 630 21.70 -17.34 -21.16
C THR A 630 23.18 -16.96 -21.24
N THR A 631 23.44 -15.69 -21.50
CA THR A 631 24.81 -15.14 -21.47
C THR A 631 24.94 -14.22 -20.28
N GLN A 632 25.93 -14.46 -19.45
CA GLN A 632 26.33 -13.59 -18.35
C GLN A 632 27.66 -12.94 -18.68
N PHE A 633 27.71 -11.60 -18.71
CA PHE A 633 28.90 -10.84 -19.09
C PHE A 633 29.79 -10.61 -17.87
N ASP A 634 31.10 -10.72 -18.01
CA ASP A 634 32.08 -10.52 -16.93
C ASP A 634 32.08 -9.09 -16.38
N ARG A 635 31.76 -8.11 -17.23
CA ARG A 635 31.61 -6.70 -16.82
C ARG A 635 30.27 -6.36 -16.19
N GLY A 636 29.47 -7.39 -15.87
CA GLY A 636 28.10 -7.27 -15.37
C GLY A 636 27.08 -7.25 -16.50
N GLY A 637 25.87 -7.64 -16.15
CA GLY A 637 24.74 -7.74 -17.08
C GLY A 637 24.53 -9.16 -17.63
N ALA A 638 23.36 -9.36 -18.25
CA ALA A 638 22.98 -10.65 -18.80
C ALA A 638 22.01 -10.49 -19.98
N ILE A 639 22.02 -11.47 -20.87
CA ILE A 639 20.99 -11.69 -21.88
C ILE A 639 20.40 -13.10 -21.68
N ASN A 640 19.08 -13.20 -21.72
CA ASN A 640 18.38 -14.47 -21.70
C ASN A 640 17.39 -14.53 -22.86
N VAL A 641 17.47 -15.59 -23.64
CA VAL A 641 16.58 -15.85 -24.78
C VAL A 641 15.93 -17.21 -24.54
N LEU A 642 14.62 -17.28 -24.72
CA LEU A 642 13.88 -18.54 -24.75
C LEU A 642 12.98 -18.53 -25.98
N PHE A 643 13.01 -19.62 -26.74
CA PHE A 643 12.14 -19.86 -27.89
C PHE A 643 11.61 -21.29 -27.82
N GLY A 644 10.33 -21.49 -28.13
CA GLY A 644 9.79 -22.85 -28.14
C GLY A 644 8.35 -22.97 -28.63
N GLN A 645 7.87 -24.21 -28.64
CA GLN A 645 6.56 -24.62 -29.15
C GLN A 645 6.04 -25.83 -28.39
N SER A 646 4.73 -25.98 -28.33
CA SER A 646 4.04 -27.14 -27.72
C SER A 646 3.29 -27.92 -28.76
N TYR A 647 3.28 -29.26 -28.64
CA TYR A 647 2.69 -30.20 -29.58
C TYR A 647 1.67 -31.09 -28.86
N GLN A 648 0.46 -31.19 -29.38
CA GLN A 648 -0.51 -32.20 -28.98
C GLN A 648 -0.15 -33.52 -29.72
N LEU A 649 0.20 -34.54 -28.97
CA LEU A 649 0.67 -35.81 -29.55
C LEU A 649 -0.51 -36.76 -29.80
N PHE A 650 -1.42 -36.91 -28.87
CA PHE A 650 -2.61 -37.75 -28.92
C PHE A 650 -3.65 -37.30 -27.92
N GLY A 651 -4.86 -37.88 -28.07
CA GLY A 651 -5.99 -37.54 -27.22
C GLY A 651 -6.67 -36.20 -27.57
N MET A 652 -7.60 -35.80 -26.74
CA MET A 652 -8.37 -34.58 -26.93
C MET A 652 -7.52 -33.36 -26.53
N ASN A 653 -7.46 -32.37 -27.42
CA ASN A 653 -6.85 -31.08 -27.07
C ASN A 653 -7.82 -30.26 -26.22
N SER A 654 -7.58 -30.16 -24.93
CA SER A 654 -8.44 -29.44 -23.97
C SER A 654 -8.56 -27.94 -24.28
N TYR A 655 -7.59 -27.37 -24.99
CA TYR A 655 -7.61 -25.93 -25.39
C TYR A 655 -8.46 -25.68 -26.65
N ALA A 656 -8.79 -26.71 -27.41
CA ALA A 656 -9.67 -26.60 -28.57
C ALA A 656 -11.16 -26.80 -28.23
N VAL A 657 -11.50 -27.12 -27.00
CA VAL A 657 -12.86 -27.36 -26.56
C VAL A 657 -13.62 -26.03 -26.41
N LYS A 658 -14.69 -25.87 -27.15
CA LYS A 658 -15.66 -24.79 -26.91
C LYS A 658 -16.42 -25.11 -25.64
N ASP A 659 -16.27 -24.24 -24.65
CA ASP A 659 -16.95 -24.34 -23.37
C ASP A 659 -17.66 -23.04 -23.00
N ILE A 660 -18.24 -23.00 -21.84
CA ILE A 660 -19.00 -21.84 -21.35
C ILE A 660 -18.19 -20.54 -21.28
N THR A 661 -16.84 -20.61 -21.21
CA THR A 661 -15.93 -19.48 -21.09
C THR A 661 -14.96 -19.34 -22.25
N ASN A 662 -14.91 -20.35 -23.16
CA ASN A 662 -13.99 -20.43 -24.30
C ASN A 662 -12.50 -20.21 -23.93
N THR A 663 -12.09 -20.55 -22.71
CA THR A 663 -10.80 -20.15 -22.13
C THR A 663 -9.60 -20.60 -22.97
N GLY A 664 -9.67 -21.77 -23.61
CA GLY A 664 -8.59 -22.30 -24.43
C GLY A 664 -8.51 -21.73 -25.85
N LEU A 665 -9.61 -21.17 -26.34
CA LEU A 665 -9.69 -20.65 -27.71
C LEU A 665 -8.86 -19.35 -27.84
N ASP A 666 -8.37 -19.09 -29.01
CA ASP A 666 -7.50 -17.93 -29.31
C ASP A 666 -6.23 -17.85 -28.40
N SER A 667 -5.96 -18.90 -27.62
CA SER A 667 -4.78 -18.97 -26.75
C SER A 667 -3.47 -19.22 -27.51
N GLY A 668 -3.55 -19.79 -28.74
CA GLY A 668 -2.42 -20.31 -29.49
C GLY A 668 -2.09 -21.77 -29.14
N LEU A 669 -2.93 -22.46 -28.35
CA LEU A 669 -2.81 -23.89 -28.00
C LEU A 669 -3.93 -24.76 -28.58
N ALA A 670 -4.90 -24.15 -29.25
CA ALA A 670 -6.09 -24.85 -29.74
C ALA A 670 -5.81 -25.81 -30.94
N THR A 671 -4.67 -25.67 -31.58
CA THR A 671 -4.21 -26.48 -32.71
C THR A 671 -3.28 -27.62 -32.24
N ALA A 672 -3.05 -28.62 -33.11
CA ALA A 672 -2.12 -29.70 -32.79
C ALA A 672 -0.68 -29.24 -32.55
N ARG A 673 -0.25 -28.23 -33.27
CA ARG A 673 0.98 -27.46 -32.99
C ARG A 673 0.61 -26.08 -32.47
N SER A 674 1.14 -25.70 -31.33
CA SER A 674 0.86 -24.40 -30.77
C SER A 674 1.50 -23.29 -31.59
N ASP A 675 1.09 -22.06 -31.34
CA ASP A 675 1.88 -20.88 -31.71
C ASP A 675 3.32 -21.00 -31.17
N TYR A 676 4.29 -20.40 -31.86
CA TYR A 676 5.64 -20.22 -31.34
C TYR A 676 5.65 -19.14 -30.25
N VAL A 677 6.39 -19.38 -29.19
CA VAL A 677 6.59 -18.41 -28.11
C VAL A 677 8.06 -18.05 -27.97
N ALA A 678 8.33 -16.76 -27.82
CA ALA A 678 9.67 -16.23 -27.68
C ALA A 678 9.75 -15.21 -26.57
N ARG A 679 10.89 -15.17 -25.88
CA ARG A 679 11.26 -14.13 -24.92
C ARG A 679 12.72 -13.75 -25.10
N VAL A 680 12.99 -12.46 -25.10
CA VAL A 680 14.34 -11.92 -24.98
C VAL A 680 14.37 -10.97 -23.80
N SER A 681 15.26 -11.22 -22.83
CA SER A 681 15.50 -10.35 -21.71
C SER A 681 16.97 -9.94 -21.72
N TYR A 682 17.25 -8.65 -21.80
CA TYR A 682 18.58 -8.08 -21.89
C TYR A 682 18.78 -7.01 -20.82
N SER A 683 19.73 -7.23 -19.95
CA SER A 683 20.15 -6.30 -18.92
C SER A 683 21.66 -6.09 -19.03
N PRO A 684 22.13 -5.10 -19.82
CA PRO A 684 23.56 -4.88 -20.02
C PRO A 684 24.30 -4.48 -18.73
N ASN A 685 23.57 -3.91 -17.78
CA ASN A 685 24.06 -3.52 -16.45
C ASN A 685 22.83 -3.27 -15.54
N SER A 686 23.04 -2.75 -14.34
CA SER A 686 22.00 -2.40 -13.39
C SER A 686 21.11 -1.21 -13.82
N THR A 687 21.54 -0.44 -14.82
CA THR A 687 20.83 0.77 -15.29
C THR A 687 19.73 0.44 -16.28
N TYR A 688 19.98 -0.49 -17.20
CA TYR A 688 19.06 -0.79 -18.31
C TYR A 688 18.50 -2.20 -18.20
N LYS A 689 17.21 -2.33 -18.49
CA LYS A 689 16.52 -3.61 -18.62
C LYS A 689 15.56 -3.55 -19.80
N PHE A 690 15.67 -4.51 -20.69
CA PHE A 690 14.76 -4.72 -21.82
C PHE A 690 14.21 -6.14 -21.74
N THR A 691 12.91 -6.29 -21.89
CA THR A 691 12.27 -7.61 -21.97
C THR A 691 11.22 -7.56 -23.05
N THR A 692 11.30 -8.49 -24.01
CA THR A 692 10.26 -8.68 -24.99
C THR A 692 9.70 -10.09 -24.90
N ARG A 693 8.40 -10.23 -25.11
CA ARG A 693 7.69 -11.52 -25.24
C ARG A 693 6.86 -11.45 -26.51
N ALA A 694 6.91 -12.52 -27.28
CA ALA A 694 6.15 -12.61 -28.50
C ALA A 694 5.51 -13.98 -28.65
N ARG A 695 4.36 -14.02 -29.32
CA ARG A 695 3.68 -15.21 -29.79
C ARG A 695 3.38 -15.06 -31.27
N PHE A 696 3.81 -16.04 -32.06
CA PHE A 696 3.67 -16.05 -33.50
C PHE A 696 2.77 -17.21 -33.90
N ASP A 697 1.84 -16.91 -34.81
CA ASP A 697 1.00 -17.94 -35.42
C ASP A 697 1.84 -19.06 -36.06
N GLU A 698 1.48 -20.30 -35.83
CA GLU A 698 2.26 -21.47 -36.25
C GLU A 698 2.31 -21.67 -37.77
N ALA A 699 1.27 -21.24 -38.47
CA ALA A 699 1.13 -21.47 -39.91
C ALA A 699 1.59 -20.27 -40.74
N THR A 700 1.27 -19.05 -40.27
CA THR A 700 1.52 -17.82 -41.06
C THR A 700 2.74 -17.03 -40.54
N GLY A 701 3.22 -17.31 -39.34
CA GLY A 701 4.26 -16.52 -38.68
C GLY A 701 3.81 -15.12 -38.26
N SER A 702 2.52 -14.80 -38.38
CA SER A 702 2.00 -13.49 -37.96
C SER A 702 2.08 -13.32 -36.42
N VAL A 703 2.27 -12.05 -35.99
CA VAL A 703 2.38 -11.72 -34.56
C VAL A 703 1.01 -11.67 -33.93
N ASN A 704 0.66 -12.69 -33.13
CA ASN A 704 -0.57 -12.77 -32.37
C ASN A 704 -0.51 -12.01 -31.06
N ARG A 705 0.68 -11.97 -30.43
CA ARG A 705 0.94 -11.24 -29.20
C ARG A 705 2.37 -10.69 -29.20
N PHE A 706 2.51 -9.44 -28.79
CA PHE A 706 3.82 -8.83 -28.57
C PHE A 706 3.77 -7.91 -27.35
N GLU A 707 4.71 -8.08 -26.47
CA GLU A 707 4.92 -7.24 -25.30
C GLU A 707 6.39 -6.82 -25.27
N ALA A 708 6.62 -5.55 -24.98
CA ALA A 708 7.96 -5.01 -24.78
C ALA A 708 7.96 -4.14 -23.52
N GLU A 709 8.88 -4.41 -22.64
CA GLU A 709 9.18 -3.62 -21.45
C GLU A 709 10.60 -3.08 -21.59
N ALA A 710 10.76 -1.77 -21.46
CA ALA A 710 12.06 -1.10 -21.43
C ALA A 710 12.12 -0.22 -20.20
N SER A 711 13.16 -0.36 -19.41
CA SER A 711 13.39 0.51 -18.27
C SER A 711 14.84 0.96 -18.20
N ALA A 712 15.03 2.21 -17.76
CA ALA A 712 16.34 2.77 -17.48
C ALA A 712 16.28 3.53 -16.15
N SER A 713 17.26 3.28 -15.28
CA SER A 713 17.34 3.88 -13.95
C SER A 713 18.74 4.41 -13.70
N PHE A 714 18.85 5.73 -13.66
CA PHE A 714 20.08 6.47 -13.34
C PHE A 714 19.95 7.14 -11.98
N ASN A 715 21.04 7.64 -11.46
CA ASN A 715 21.02 8.35 -10.18
C ASN A 715 20.07 9.57 -10.16
N ARG A 716 19.83 10.18 -11.31
CA ARG A 716 19.02 11.40 -11.42
C ARG A 716 17.70 11.21 -12.14
N TRP A 717 17.52 10.16 -12.91
CA TRP A 717 16.27 9.95 -13.63
C TRP A 717 15.99 8.46 -13.83
N SER A 718 14.73 8.12 -13.91
CA SER A 718 14.25 6.79 -14.26
C SER A 718 13.12 6.89 -15.27
N ILE A 719 13.04 5.93 -16.16
CA ILE A 719 11.94 5.77 -17.10
C ILE A 719 11.61 4.28 -17.23
N SER A 720 10.34 3.96 -17.32
CA SER A 720 9.83 2.63 -17.63
C SER A 720 8.71 2.75 -18.65
N THR A 721 8.79 1.96 -19.72
CA THR A 721 7.78 1.91 -20.77
C THR A 721 7.39 0.47 -21.02
N ILE A 722 6.09 0.19 -21.03
CA ILE A 722 5.50 -1.10 -21.36
C ILE A 722 4.61 -0.90 -22.58
N TYR A 723 4.87 -1.63 -23.64
CA TYR A 723 4.04 -1.71 -24.84
C TYR A 723 3.40 -3.08 -24.91
N GLY A 724 2.13 -3.16 -25.27
CA GLY A 724 1.41 -4.40 -25.52
C GLY A 724 0.62 -4.33 -26.81
N SER A 725 0.66 -5.40 -27.60
CA SER A 725 -0.13 -5.59 -28.82
C SER A 725 -0.68 -7.01 -28.85
N TYR A 726 -1.99 -7.14 -28.99
CA TYR A 726 -2.73 -8.40 -28.95
C TYR A 726 -3.63 -8.47 -30.19
N ALA A 727 -3.53 -9.55 -30.97
CA ALA A 727 -4.40 -9.82 -32.11
C ALA A 727 -5.86 -9.91 -31.67
N ALA A 728 -6.79 -9.80 -32.60
CA ALA A 728 -8.19 -10.04 -32.35
C ALA A 728 -8.39 -11.46 -31.75
N GLN A 729 -9.30 -11.59 -30.82
CA GLN A 729 -9.70 -12.83 -30.15
C GLN A 729 -11.23 -12.90 -30.16
N PRO A 730 -11.84 -13.20 -31.30
CA PRO A 730 -13.30 -13.10 -31.48
C PRO A 730 -14.05 -14.09 -30.60
N ASP A 731 -13.51 -15.28 -30.35
CA ASP A 731 -14.15 -16.28 -29.47
C ASP A 731 -14.17 -15.82 -27.98
N LEU A 732 -13.40 -14.80 -27.64
CA LEU A 732 -13.36 -14.16 -26.31
C LEU A 732 -14.01 -12.75 -26.30
N GLY A 733 -14.59 -12.32 -27.42
CA GLY A 733 -15.27 -11.01 -27.56
C GLY A 733 -14.38 -9.84 -27.96
N PHE A 734 -13.12 -10.07 -28.26
CA PHE A 734 -12.20 -9.01 -28.71
C PHE A 734 -12.09 -9.04 -30.26
N LEU A 735 -12.96 -8.30 -30.92
CA LEU A 735 -13.11 -8.36 -32.37
C LEU A 735 -11.97 -7.66 -33.14
N THR A 736 -11.25 -6.77 -32.51
CA THR A 736 -10.14 -6.01 -33.12
C THR A 736 -8.84 -6.22 -32.36
N ARG A 737 -7.72 -5.88 -33.00
CA ARG A 737 -6.42 -5.82 -32.34
C ARG A 737 -6.45 -4.79 -31.22
N ARG A 738 -5.80 -5.04 -30.11
CA ARG A 738 -5.66 -4.10 -28.98
C ARG A 738 -4.20 -3.73 -28.82
N GLN A 739 -3.93 -2.45 -28.74
CA GLN A 739 -2.57 -1.93 -28.57
C GLN A 739 -2.54 -0.81 -27.56
N GLY A 740 -1.52 -0.82 -26.70
CA GLY A 740 -1.39 0.25 -25.72
C GLY A 740 0.04 0.44 -25.24
N ILE A 741 0.31 1.63 -24.75
CA ILE A 741 1.57 2.03 -24.11
C ILE A 741 1.27 2.56 -22.72
N LEU A 742 2.05 2.12 -21.74
CA LEU A 742 2.17 2.73 -20.43
C LEU A 742 3.60 3.21 -20.24
N THR A 743 3.79 4.50 -20.07
CA THR A 743 5.10 5.08 -19.75
C THR A 743 5.03 5.80 -18.44
N THR A 744 6.02 5.58 -17.58
CA THR A 744 6.22 6.29 -16.31
C THR A 744 7.67 6.72 -16.20
N GLY A 745 7.92 7.85 -15.56
CA GLY A 745 9.28 8.33 -15.36
C GLY A 745 9.38 9.37 -14.26
N SER A 746 10.60 9.55 -13.78
CA SER A 746 10.92 10.57 -12.81
C SER A 746 12.31 11.14 -13.10
N VAL A 747 12.49 12.42 -12.79
CA VAL A 747 13.76 13.11 -12.90
C VAL A 747 14.04 13.96 -11.67
N LYS A 748 15.21 13.80 -11.12
CA LYS A 748 15.75 14.63 -10.04
C LYS A 748 16.42 15.86 -10.66
N VAL A 749 15.65 16.93 -10.81
CA VAL A 749 16.10 18.17 -11.47
C VAL A 749 17.08 18.97 -10.64
N ALA A 750 17.01 18.84 -9.32
CA ALA A 750 17.97 19.39 -8.36
C ALA A 750 18.13 18.44 -7.16
N SER A 751 18.99 18.77 -6.18
CA SER A 751 19.25 17.89 -5.02
C SER A 751 17.96 17.42 -4.33
N ASN A 752 16.97 18.29 -4.22
CA ASN A 752 15.75 18.08 -3.45
C ASN A 752 14.48 18.08 -4.32
N TRP A 753 14.58 18.38 -5.63
CA TRP A 753 13.45 18.44 -6.54
C TRP A 753 13.35 17.22 -7.44
N VAL A 754 12.18 16.60 -7.45
CA VAL A 754 11.83 15.49 -8.32
C VAL A 754 10.62 15.87 -9.15
N VAL A 755 10.69 15.68 -10.46
CA VAL A 755 9.56 15.75 -11.37
C VAL A 755 9.26 14.34 -11.85
N SER A 756 8.00 13.94 -11.82
CA SER A 756 7.53 12.62 -12.24
C SER A 756 6.35 12.76 -13.20
N GLY A 757 6.21 11.79 -14.08
CA GLY A 757 5.11 11.74 -15.01
C GLY A 757 4.80 10.33 -15.47
N GLY A 758 3.57 10.12 -15.97
CA GLY A 758 3.15 8.87 -16.55
C GLY A 758 1.95 9.08 -17.47
N ALA A 759 1.85 8.24 -18.49
CA ALA A 759 0.73 8.23 -19.41
C ALA A 759 0.39 6.81 -19.83
N ARG A 760 -0.91 6.52 -19.92
CA ARG A 760 -1.47 5.29 -20.50
C ARG A 760 -2.21 5.66 -21.78
N TRP A 761 -1.67 5.22 -22.89
CA TRP A 761 -2.19 5.50 -24.22
C TRP A 761 -2.78 4.24 -24.85
N ASP A 762 -4.03 4.30 -25.25
CA ASP A 762 -4.68 3.33 -26.11
C ASP A 762 -4.41 3.72 -27.56
N LEU A 763 -3.57 2.95 -28.24
CA LEU A 763 -3.13 3.25 -29.60
C LEU A 763 -4.20 2.92 -30.64
N GLU A 764 -5.07 1.93 -30.37
CA GLU A 764 -6.15 1.56 -31.27
C GLU A 764 -7.23 2.64 -31.29
N ALA A 765 -7.64 3.10 -30.11
CA ALA A 765 -8.59 4.20 -29.97
C ALA A 765 -7.92 5.59 -30.19
N ASN A 766 -6.60 5.65 -30.39
CA ASN A 766 -5.80 6.87 -30.46
C ASN A 766 -6.12 7.86 -29.33
N ARG A 767 -6.19 7.38 -28.11
CA ARG A 767 -6.64 8.13 -26.95
C ARG A 767 -5.74 7.89 -25.75
N ILE A 768 -5.40 8.99 -25.05
CA ILE A 768 -4.73 8.89 -23.73
C ILE A 768 -5.81 8.63 -22.67
N ASN A 769 -5.81 7.42 -22.13
CA ASN A 769 -6.79 7.00 -21.13
C ASN A 769 -6.52 7.58 -19.75
N GLN A 770 -5.26 7.84 -19.43
CA GLN A 770 -4.85 8.37 -18.14
C GLN A 770 -3.47 9.00 -18.22
N TYR A 771 -3.26 10.13 -17.58
CA TYR A 771 -1.90 10.68 -17.38
C TYR A 771 -1.78 11.36 -16.02
N ILE A 772 -0.57 11.42 -15.53
CA ILE A 772 -0.19 12.10 -14.30
C ILE A 772 1.09 12.89 -14.54
N VAL A 773 1.14 14.09 -13.99
CA VAL A 773 2.35 14.91 -13.92
C VAL A 773 2.47 15.43 -12.50
N GLY A 774 3.65 15.28 -11.91
CA GLY A 774 3.91 15.68 -10.54
C GLY A 774 5.27 16.32 -10.38
N ALA A 775 5.34 17.24 -9.43
CA ALA A 775 6.59 17.81 -8.95
C ALA A 775 6.63 17.72 -7.43
N GLY A 776 7.75 17.28 -6.89
CA GLY A 776 7.98 17.13 -5.47
C GLY A 776 9.29 17.76 -5.03
N TYR A 777 9.25 18.38 -3.86
CA TYR A 777 10.43 18.82 -3.12
C TYR A 777 10.51 18.04 -1.81
N VAL A 778 11.64 17.44 -1.52
CA VAL A 778 11.85 16.68 -0.29
C VAL A 778 13.23 17.00 0.26
N ASP A 779 13.26 17.46 1.50
CA ASP A 779 14.47 17.54 2.31
C ASP A 779 14.21 17.08 3.75
N ASP A 780 15.18 17.24 4.63
CA ASP A 780 15.08 16.78 6.02
C ASP A 780 14.01 17.52 6.84
N CYS A 781 13.53 18.67 6.40
CA CYS A 781 12.60 19.50 7.16
C CYS A 781 11.27 19.81 6.44
N PHE A 782 11.16 19.51 5.13
CA PHE A 782 10.03 19.93 4.33
C PHE A 782 9.72 18.94 3.20
N VAL A 783 8.45 18.67 3.01
CA VAL A 783 7.92 17.91 1.88
C VAL A 783 6.88 18.75 1.17
N LEU A 784 7.03 18.91 -0.14
CA LEU A 784 6.03 19.49 -1.02
C LEU A 784 5.82 18.54 -2.20
N ALA A 785 4.57 18.14 -2.45
CA ALA A 785 4.23 17.38 -3.64
C ALA A 785 2.99 17.99 -4.29
N LEU A 786 3.12 18.32 -5.58
CA LEU A 786 2.03 18.77 -6.42
C LEU A 786 1.85 17.77 -7.56
N ASN A 787 0.66 17.16 -7.65
CA ASN A 787 0.33 16.21 -8.69
C ASN A 787 -0.94 16.66 -9.43
N TYR A 788 -0.92 16.55 -10.74
CA TYR A 788 -2.08 16.66 -11.59
C TYR A 788 -2.35 15.30 -12.21
N VAL A 789 -3.54 14.76 -11.96
CA VAL A 789 -3.95 13.41 -12.40
C VAL A 789 -5.19 13.53 -13.26
N THR A 790 -5.18 12.86 -14.40
CA THR A 790 -6.38 12.65 -15.19
C THR A 790 -6.64 11.15 -15.33
N GLY A 791 -7.90 10.77 -15.37
CA GLY A 791 -8.30 9.40 -15.61
C GLY A 791 -9.79 9.31 -15.85
N TYR A 792 -10.22 8.27 -16.53
CA TYR A 792 -11.63 8.01 -16.66
C TYR A 792 -12.20 7.58 -15.31
N ALA A 793 -13.13 8.38 -14.78
CA ALA A 793 -13.88 7.99 -13.60
C ALA A 793 -15.12 7.21 -14.04
N TYR A 794 -15.28 6.04 -13.49
CA TYR A 794 -16.53 5.26 -13.57
C TYR A 794 -17.58 5.78 -12.56
N THR A 795 -17.48 7.05 -12.17
CA THR A 795 -18.33 7.67 -11.14
C THR A 795 -19.75 7.96 -11.61
N ASN A 796 -19.97 8.00 -12.92
CA ASN A 796 -21.33 8.19 -13.43
C ASN A 796 -21.91 6.84 -13.82
N TYR A 797 -23.06 6.51 -13.25
CA TYR A 797 -23.90 5.38 -13.64
C TYR A 797 -24.45 5.51 -15.07
N GLY A 798 -23.86 6.39 -15.88
CA GLY A 798 -24.08 6.54 -17.30
C GLY A 798 -23.15 5.64 -18.11
N THR A 799 -23.54 5.34 -19.33
CA THR A 799 -22.87 4.41 -20.25
C THR A 799 -21.52 4.89 -20.80
N THR A 800 -21.13 6.13 -20.52
CA THR A 800 -19.87 6.71 -21.00
C THR A 800 -18.98 7.13 -19.84
N PRO A 801 -17.74 6.59 -19.72
CA PRO A 801 -16.78 7.05 -18.72
C PRO A 801 -16.42 8.52 -18.97
N THR A 802 -16.53 9.35 -17.94
CA THR A 802 -16.14 10.77 -18.00
C THR A 802 -14.69 10.94 -17.57
N LEU A 803 -13.96 11.80 -18.29
CA LEU A 803 -12.60 12.15 -17.92
C LEU A 803 -12.62 13.04 -16.67
N ASN A 804 -11.99 12.58 -15.60
CA ASN A 804 -11.88 13.31 -14.34
C ASN A 804 -10.47 13.92 -14.22
N HIS A 805 -10.39 15.13 -13.73
CA HIS A 805 -9.16 15.87 -13.49
C HIS A 805 -9.04 16.17 -12.00
N SER A 806 -7.88 15.91 -11.42
CA SER A 806 -7.60 16.17 -10.01
C SER A 806 -6.26 16.88 -9.84
N VAL A 807 -6.22 17.91 -9.03
CA VAL A 807 -5.00 18.55 -8.53
C VAL A 807 -4.85 18.17 -7.08
N MET A 808 -3.69 17.65 -6.71
CA MET A 808 -3.34 17.27 -5.33
C MET A 808 -2.10 18.02 -4.90
N LEU A 809 -2.22 18.78 -3.82
CA LEU A 809 -1.10 19.46 -3.16
C LEU A 809 -0.91 18.83 -1.79
N GLN A 810 0.31 18.41 -1.49
CA GLN A 810 0.69 17.89 -0.18
C GLN A 810 1.84 18.73 0.37
N ILE A 811 1.71 19.17 1.61
CA ILE A 811 2.71 19.94 2.33
C ILE A 811 2.99 19.24 3.65
N GLY A 812 4.25 18.93 3.91
CA GLY A 812 4.73 18.38 5.17
C GLY A 812 5.76 19.29 5.82
N LEU A 813 5.54 19.67 7.06
CA LEU A 813 6.47 20.40 7.91
C LEU A 813 6.95 19.47 9.00
N ARG A 814 8.24 19.15 9.03
CA ARG A 814 8.81 18.30 10.07
C ARG A 814 8.48 18.89 11.44
N THR A 815 8.04 18.05 12.37
CA THR A 815 7.65 18.40 13.75
C THR A 815 6.31 19.14 13.91
N ILE A 816 5.73 19.68 12.85
CA ILE A 816 4.39 20.30 12.91
C ILE A 816 3.33 19.38 12.34
N GLY A 817 3.58 18.74 11.19
CA GLY A 817 2.65 17.81 10.58
C GLY A 817 2.57 17.90 9.06
N MET A 818 1.65 17.14 8.48
CA MET A 818 1.38 17.10 7.05
C MET A 818 -0.03 17.57 6.77
N SER A 819 -0.19 18.41 5.73
CA SER A 819 -1.48 18.81 5.18
C SER A 819 -1.56 18.44 3.71
N ALA A 820 -2.75 18.14 3.21
CA ALA A 820 -2.99 17.90 1.79
C ALA A 820 -4.21 18.67 1.31
N MET A 821 -4.14 19.13 0.05
CA MET A 821 -5.24 19.74 -0.67
C MET A 821 -5.48 18.95 -1.95
N GLN A 822 -6.72 18.58 -2.20
CA GLN A 822 -7.14 17.92 -3.43
C GLN A 822 -8.31 18.67 -4.05
N GLN A 823 -8.18 19.03 -5.31
CA GLN A 823 -9.21 19.72 -6.08
C GLN A 823 -9.52 18.96 -7.36
N SER A 824 -10.79 18.62 -7.59
CA SER A 824 -11.27 18.21 -8.91
C SER A 824 -11.43 19.45 -9.79
N VAL A 825 -10.82 19.40 -10.95
CA VAL A 825 -11.04 20.39 -11.99
C VAL A 825 -12.05 19.80 -12.96
N SER A 826 -13.32 20.20 -12.88
CA SER A 826 -14.30 19.84 -13.90
C SER A 826 -14.00 20.65 -15.15
N GLY A 827 -13.25 20.09 -16.06
CA GLY A 827 -13.15 20.60 -17.42
C GLY A 827 -14.44 20.25 -18.16
N GLY A 828 -15.31 21.21 -18.36
CA GLY A 828 -16.38 21.08 -19.33
C GLY A 828 -15.77 20.97 -20.73
N THR A 829 -15.54 19.73 -21.18
CA THR A 829 -15.30 19.45 -22.61
C THR A 829 -16.64 19.22 -23.31
N SER A 830 -17.46 20.27 -23.38
CA SER A 830 -18.37 20.41 -24.50
C SER A 830 -17.53 20.90 -25.70
N GLY A 831 -17.08 19.98 -26.54
CA GLY A 831 -16.53 20.32 -27.81
C GLY A 831 -15.14 19.76 -28.13
N LEU A 832 -15.05 18.45 -28.29
CA LEU A 832 -14.18 17.76 -29.24
C LEU A 832 -14.83 16.41 -29.53
N GLN A 833 -15.68 16.40 -30.55
CA GLN A 833 -16.13 15.17 -31.21
C GLN A 833 -15.01 14.63 -32.10
#